data_818bfd75aeb897dd145091134a767bed
#
_entry.id   818bfd75aeb897dd145091134a767bed
#
_cell.length_a   1.000
_cell.length_b   1.000
_cell.length_c   1.000
_cell.angle_alpha   90.00
_cell.angle_beta   90.00
_cell.angle_gamma   90.00
#
_symmetry.space_group_name_H-M   'P 1'
#
loop_
_entity.id
_entity.type
_entity.pdbx_description
1 polymer ?
#
loop_
_entity_poly.entity_id
_entity_poly.type
_entity_poly.pdbx_seq_one_letter_code
_entity_poly.pdbx_strand_id
1 'polypeptide(L)'
;MEEEWSRLQQALTTCFSQGVTFKDGIENQFLNRLIQIITDASAGHGDIFAGYADALRAAHASGISAPWLPLPPELTDAPAPEWGMTKSPAAQQIQLAEEADLALTRATYQRKIRRNLLRPETDPALKRLLPEEPWLTHYQGFGQQAAIRTLLTSDNNCTLLVNLPTSCGKSLLTQLQALSAPTNTLTLVIVPTVALAIEQADDMQKLLRGTDQDHGGSYAWIGGQDQPSRQAIKERIKAGTQRVLFCSPESVRSSLVPVLFELSRLNMIGAIVIDEAHLIDQWGAEFRPDFQLIAPMIRSLKALGKCRFRTLLLSATYSKSTRDILVEQFHDENSELIEVSANFLRPEPEYFVHHEANENAHRQRVEQLLMTLPRPLILYCTTRTDAEMWSARLNELGYWRTGMFHGQIDTNNRKKLISKWKNDQLDIMVATSAFGVGMNKKEIRSIIHAAIPENIDRYYQDCGRAGRDGRSCQVHLVWHKAQMKTAKSLAVETLIGVEKGFARWKAMFDDRKKSQIADYMISLNTKPVHIDHQGDKNEAWNRRTLLLMQRAGLIKLVFADPKIPDDLRDNLDDNNTQLIEWFESYYNHVHIRHCDDAHYSEAHWNTHVEKIRQSELNNRRAAFTVMEMWLEDPGKPLCKILQKFYEYQSHPPELTCGGCPGCRQKGKGAFSPTVGTDVQILRSEPKKKALFVGAEKKVYYNENMKLHSLLMELRVTLRSLITSGEYVFIRADRPVFLQLENNLDSLSHFWSAQKMTAPASDGPEIVIIPNTANAFPDLPMTRFERIIIAPEHLADPQFPHRTWCASAANALSLDTFIRQLQHVNN
;
A
#
# COMPACT_ATOMS: atom_id res chain seq x y z
N MET A 1 -12.86 29.85 11.24
CA MET A 1 -14.18 29.56 10.58
C MET A 1 -15.05 30.82 10.47
N GLU A 2 -15.36 31.58 11.57
CA GLU A 2 -16.18 32.78 11.48
C GLU A 2 -15.59 33.85 10.54
N GLU A 3 -14.29 34.08 10.63
CA GLU A 3 -13.60 35.02 9.75
C GLU A 3 -13.63 34.58 8.29
N GLU A 4 -13.34 33.26 8.03
CA GLU A 4 -13.43 32.71 6.69
C GLU A 4 -14.86 32.73 6.15
N TRP A 5 -15.88 32.52 7.03
CA TRP A 5 -17.28 32.59 6.66
C TRP A 5 -17.67 34.02 6.23
N SER A 6 -17.29 35.01 6.98
CA SER A 6 -17.56 36.43 6.66
C SER A 6 -16.85 36.82 5.35
N ARG A 7 -15.64 36.39 5.14
CA ARG A 7 -14.92 36.57 3.86
C ARG A 7 -15.65 35.91 2.70
N LEU A 8 -16.15 34.68 2.87
CA LEU A 8 -16.93 34.01 1.83
C LEU A 8 -18.20 34.77 1.49
N GLN A 9 -18.98 35.21 2.48
CA GLN A 9 -20.21 35.99 2.25
C GLN A 9 -19.93 37.29 1.47
N GLN A 10 -18.90 38.04 1.89
CA GLN A 10 -18.50 39.26 1.21
C GLN A 10 -18.07 38.98 -0.24
N ALA A 11 -17.36 37.96 -0.43
CA ALA A 11 -16.86 37.56 -1.71
C ALA A 11 -17.94 37.14 -2.70
N LEU A 12 -18.86 36.32 -2.27
CA LEU A 12 -20.01 35.95 -3.10
C LEU A 12 -20.88 37.17 -3.44
N THR A 13 -21.09 38.05 -2.50
CA THR A 13 -21.82 39.32 -2.72
C THR A 13 -21.10 40.16 -3.78
N THR A 14 -19.80 40.29 -3.70
CA THR A 14 -19.00 41.06 -4.67
C THR A 14 -18.98 40.39 -6.04
N CYS A 15 -18.84 39.08 -6.08
CA CYS A 15 -18.85 38.28 -7.33
C CYS A 15 -20.16 38.49 -8.09
N PHE A 16 -21.29 38.38 -7.42
CA PHE A 16 -22.62 38.55 -8.03
C PHE A 16 -22.95 39.99 -8.42
N SER A 17 -22.38 40.97 -7.75
CA SER A 17 -22.62 42.41 -8.05
C SER A 17 -21.65 43.00 -9.06
N GLN A 18 -20.43 42.54 -9.13
CA GLN A 18 -19.33 43.19 -9.88
C GLN A 18 -18.58 42.25 -10.83
N GLY A 19 -18.88 40.94 -10.87
CA GLY A 19 -18.19 39.96 -11.73
C GLY A 19 -16.71 39.72 -11.41
N VAL A 20 -16.27 40.04 -10.19
CA VAL A 20 -14.85 39.92 -9.80
C VAL A 20 -14.56 38.53 -9.26
N THR A 21 -13.55 37.89 -9.82
CA THR A 21 -13.06 36.59 -9.35
C THR A 21 -12.20 36.71 -8.09
N PHE A 22 -12.34 35.73 -7.22
CA PHE A 22 -11.71 35.63 -5.91
C PHE A 22 -10.22 35.25 -5.98
N LYS A 23 -9.39 35.81 -5.11
CA LYS A 23 -8.02 35.37 -4.87
C LYS A 23 -7.78 35.27 -3.36
N ASP A 24 -7.45 34.01 -2.94
CA ASP A 24 -6.78 33.59 -1.70
C ASP A 24 -7.36 33.96 -0.31
N GLY A 25 -7.24 32.99 0.63
CA GLY A 25 -7.44 33.22 2.06
C GLY A 25 -8.51 32.37 2.77
N ILE A 26 -9.06 31.34 2.11
CA ILE A 26 -9.99 30.40 2.73
C ILE A 26 -9.37 29.00 2.74
N GLU A 27 -9.05 28.48 3.92
CA GLU A 27 -8.42 27.16 4.12
C GLU A 27 -9.42 26.03 4.30
N ASN A 28 -10.67 26.36 4.69
CA ASN A 28 -11.71 25.36 4.86
C ASN A 28 -12.09 24.74 3.51
N GLN A 29 -11.92 23.42 3.40
CA GLN A 29 -12.11 22.69 2.12
C GLN A 29 -13.52 22.86 1.53
N PHE A 30 -14.57 22.95 2.35
CA PHE A 30 -15.95 23.08 1.87
C PHE A 30 -16.23 24.49 1.34
N LEU A 31 -15.72 25.51 2.04
CA LEU A 31 -15.85 26.90 1.63
C LEU A 31 -15.04 27.18 0.36
N ASN A 32 -13.80 26.68 0.31
CA ASN A 32 -12.95 26.82 -0.85
C ASN A 32 -13.54 26.10 -2.07
N ARG A 33 -14.14 24.91 -1.88
CA ARG A 33 -14.82 24.17 -2.95
C ARG A 33 -16.01 24.95 -3.53
N LEU A 34 -16.81 25.59 -2.70
CA LEU A 34 -17.90 26.44 -3.18
C LEU A 34 -17.40 27.56 -4.11
N ILE A 35 -16.28 28.20 -3.74
CA ILE A 35 -15.66 29.23 -4.58
C ILE A 35 -15.22 28.63 -5.93
N GLN A 36 -14.56 27.47 -5.92
CA GLN A 36 -14.15 26.77 -7.14
C GLN A 36 -15.35 26.43 -8.05
N ILE A 37 -16.46 25.97 -7.46
CA ILE A 37 -17.67 25.64 -8.21
C ILE A 37 -18.26 26.90 -8.87
N ILE A 38 -18.38 28.01 -8.12
CA ILE A 38 -18.96 29.26 -8.64
C ILE A 38 -18.08 29.90 -9.73
N THR A 39 -16.76 29.71 -9.64
CA THR A 39 -15.83 30.24 -10.64
C THR A 39 -15.67 29.30 -11.84
N ASP A 40 -16.21 28.09 -11.78
CA ASP A 40 -16.16 27.10 -12.87
C ASP A 40 -17.36 27.30 -13.80
N ALA A 41 -17.14 27.89 -14.96
CA ALA A 41 -18.17 28.12 -15.97
C ALA A 41 -18.85 26.83 -16.50
N SER A 42 -18.25 25.66 -16.22
CA SER A 42 -18.80 24.35 -16.60
C SER A 42 -19.66 23.73 -15.50
N ALA A 43 -19.75 24.32 -14.31
CA ALA A 43 -20.55 23.79 -13.20
C ALA A 43 -22.05 23.87 -13.52
N GLY A 44 -22.76 22.80 -13.24
CA GLY A 44 -24.22 22.74 -13.37
C GLY A 44 -24.94 23.24 -12.11
N HIS A 45 -26.25 23.40 -12.19
CA HIS A 45 -27.06 23.82 -11.06
C HIS A 45 -26.99 22.85 -9.87
N GLY A 46 -26.88 21.55 -10.13
CA GLY A 46 -26.71 20.52 -9.11
C GLY A 46 -25.37 20.65 -8.37
N ASP A 47 -24.28 20.99 -9.07
CA ASP A 47 -22.97 21.25 -8.45
C ASP A 47 -23.02 22.48 -7.53
N ILE A 48 -23.67 23.56 -7.99
CA ILE A 48 -23.78 24.82 -7.23
C ILE A 48 -24.57 24.58 -5.95
N PHE A 49 -25.75 23.95 -6.03
CA PHE A 49 -26.54 23.63 -4.82
C PHE A 49 -25.79 22.72 -3.85
N ALA A 50 -25.09 21.71 -4.36
CA ALA A 50 -24.27 20.86 -3.53
C ALA A 50 -23.15 21.63 -2.81
N GLY A 51 -22.47 22.54 -3.50
CA GLY A 51 -21.47 23.41 -2.90
C GLY A 51 -22.02 24.31 -1.80
N TYR A 52 -23.18 24.91 -2.05
CA TYR A 52 -23.90 25.72 -1.02
C TYR A 52 -24.30 24.90 0.20
N ALA A 53 -24.88 23.71 -0.03
CA ALA A 53 -25.28 22.81 1.05
C ALA A 53 -24.09 22.38 1.90
N ASP A 54 -22.97 22.02 1.27
CA ASP A 54 -21.74 21.63 1.98
C ASP A 54 -21.16 22.80 2.79
N ALA A 55 -21.12 24.02 2.24
CA ALA A 55 -20.63 25.21 2.93
C ALA A 55 -21.51 25.57 4.15
N LEU A 56 -22.83 25.61 3.98
CA LEU A 56 -23.79 25.90 5.04
C LEU A 56 -23.72 24.86 6.17
N ARG A 57 -23.66 23.56 5.83
CA ARG A 57 -23.53 22.46 6.81
C ARG A 57 -22.20 22.54 7.56
N ALA A 58 -21.10 22.87 6.87
CA ALA A 58 -19.80 23.05 7.50
C ALA A 58 -19.78 24.23 8.48
N ALA A 59 -20.40 25.35 8.10
CA ALA A 59 -20.55 26.53 8.96
C ALA A 59 -21.38 26.20 10.21
N HIS A 60 -22.53 25.58 10.03
CA HIS A 60 -23.40 25.18 11.15
C HIS A 60 -22.71 24.16 12.07
N ALA A 61 -22.05 23.13 11.49
CA ALA A 61 -21.30 22.14 12.25
C ALA A 61 -20.18 22.77 13.09
N SER A 62 -19.63 23.90 12.64
CA SER A 62 -18.57 24.65 13.33
C SER A 62 -19.08 25.65 14.35
N GLY A 63 -20.38 25.72 14.54
CA GLY A 63 -21.01 26.56 15.59
C GLY A 63 -21.58 27.90 15.12
N ILE A 64 -21.57 28.19 13.80
CA ILE A 64 -22.23 29.42 13.27
C ILE A 64 -23.73 29.19 13.36
N SER A 65 -24.42 30.04 14.08
CA SER A 65 -25.87 29.98 14.24
C SER A 65 -26.55 30.50 12.97
N ALA A 66 -27.52 29.76 12.45
CA ALA A 66 -28.30 30.10 11.26
C ALA A 66 -27.45 30.64 10.09
N PRO A 67 -26.47 29.84 9.58
CA PRO A 67 -25.61 30.30 8.50
C PRO A 67 -26.43 30.57 7.22
N TRP A 68 -26.11 31.65 6.54
CA TRP A 68 -26.75 32.03 5.29
C TRP A 68 -25.69 32.44 4.24
N LEU A 69 -26.02 32.31 2.96
CA LEU A 69 -25.19 32.76 1.85
C LEU A 69 -26.05 33.56 0.85
N PRO A 70 -25.44 34.50 0.08
CA PRO A 70 -26.13 35.17 -1.00
C PRO A 70 -26.59 34.15 -2.07
N LEU A 71 -27.81 34.34 -2.60
CA LEU A 71 -28.35 33.46 -3.63
C LEU A 71 -27.92 33.96 -5.01
N PRO A 72 -27.32 33.13 -5.87
CA PRO A 72 -26.99 33.47 -7.25
C PRO A 72 -28.28 33.82 -8.03
N PRO A 73 -28.27 34.84 -8.89
CA PRO A 73 -29.45 35.25 -9.68
C PRO A 73 -29.99 34.07 -10.55
N GLU A 74 -29.12 33.21 -11.04
CA GLU A 74 -29.46 32.10 -11.93
C GLU A 74 -30.20 30.93 -11.22
N LEU A 75 -30.24 30.94 -9.89
CA LEU A 75 -30.81 29.86 -9.07
C LEU A 75 -32.08 30.27 -8.32
N THR A 76 -32.67 31.45 -8.62
CA THR A 76 -33.86 31.94 -7.93
C THR A 76 -35.02 31.00 -8.04
N ASP A 77 -35.23 30.33 -9.15
CA ASP A 77 -36.37 29.44 -9.43
C ASP A 77 -36.11 27.94 -9.19
N ALA A 78 -34.89 27.56 -8.86
CA ALA A 78 -34.54 26.16 -8.69
C ALA A 78 -34.97 25.60 -7.31
N PRO A 79 -35.25 24.28 -7.17
CA PRO A 79 -35.70 23.64 -5.93
C PRO A 79 -34.61 23.62 -4.86
N ALA A 80 -34.81 24.25 -3.72
CA ALA A 80 -33.87 24.25 -2.58
C ALA A 80 -34.22 23.21 -1.48
N PRO A 81 -35.50 22.87 -1.25
CA PRO A 81 -35.87 21.91 -0.18
C PRO A 81 -35.28 20.51 -0.32
N GLU A 82 -35.13 20.02 -1.55
CA GLU A 82 -34.53 18.71 -1.84
C GLU A 82 -33.09 18.58 -1.33
N TRP A 83 -32.40 19.71 -1.17
CA TRP A 83 -31.03 19.81 -0.66
C TRP A 83 -30.98 20.10 0.85
N GLY A 84 -32.11 20.12 1.53
CA GLY A 84 -32.20 20.52 2.93
C GLY A 84 -31.93 22.01 3.16
N MET A 85 -32.26 22.85 2.18
CA MET A 85 -32.08 24.29 2.21
C MET A 85 -33.40 25.03 2.00
N THR A 86 -33.50 26.24 2.53
CA THR A 86 -34.60 27.17 2.33
C THR A 86 -34.12 28.47 1.73
N LYS A 87 -34.92 29.07 0.86
CA LYS A 87 -34.63 30.35 0.23
C LYS A 87 -35.46 31.46 0.90
N SER A 88 -34.85 32.64 1.05
CA SER A 88 -35.54 33.86 1.36
C SER A 88 -35.50 34.79 0.14
N PRO A 89 -36.50 34.74 -0.75
CA PRO A 89 -36.51 35.57 -1.99
C PRO A 89 -36.39 37.08 -1.69
N ALA A 90 -37.03 37.53 -0.62
CA ALA A 90 -36.99 38.94 -0.21
C ALA A 90 -35.58 39.39 0.23
N ALA A 91 -34.79 38.49 0.80
CA ALA A 91 -33.43 38.78 1.26
C ALA A 91 -32.35 38.33 0.25
N GLN A 92 -32.72 37.67 -0.86
CA GLN A 92 -31.80 37.05 -1.79
C GLN A 92 -30.75 36.12 -1.09
N GLN A 93 -31.22 35.36 -0.12
CA GLN A 93 -30.39 34.51 0.73
C GLN A 93 -30.85 33.05 0.70
N ILE A 94 -29.90 32.15 0.89
CA ILE A 94 -30.14 30.73 1.07
C ILE A 94 -29.55 30.26 2.42
N GLN A 95 -30.30 29.44 3.16
CA GLN A 95 -29.92 28.91 4.47
C GLN A 95 -30.32 27.44 4.61
N LEU A 96 -29.84 26.77 5.66
CA LEU A 96 -30.30 25.42 5.96
C LEU A 96 -31.77 25.43 6.37
N ALA A 97 -32.51 24.39 5.97
CA ALA A 97 -33.85 24.14 6.47
C ALA A 97 -33.80 23.78 7.97
N GLU A 98 -34.80 24.19 8.76
CA GLU A 98 -34.86 23.86 10.19
C GLU A 98 -34.88 22.36 10.49
N GLU A 99 -35.41 21.56 9.55
CA GLU A 99 -35.51 20.10 9.65
C GLU A 99 -34.25 19.35 9.17
N ALA A 100 -33.18 20.09 8.77
CA ALA A 100 -31.97 19.43 8.29
C ALA A 100 -31.28 18.63 9.40
N ASP A 101 -31.41 17.30 9.36
CA ASP A 101 -30.71 16.43 10.31
C ASP A 101 -29.20 16.37 9.99
N LEU A 102 -28.42 17.03 10.79
CA LEU A 102 -26.97 17.10 10.68
C LEU A 102 -26.25 16.19 11.67
N ALA A 103 -26.97 15.48 12.52
CA ALA A 103 -26.38 14.70 13.61
C ALA A 103 -25.38 13.64 13.08
N LEU A 104 -25.73 12.96 11.98
CA LEU A 104 -24.91 11.92 11.39
C LEU A 104 -23.71 12.45 10.56
N THR A 105 -23.81 13.64 9.97
CA THR A 105 -22.77 14.21 9.09
C THR A 105 -21.87 15.21 9.81
N ARG A 106 -22.26 15.65 11.02
CA ARG A 106 -21.59 16.71 11.78
C ARG A 106 -20.09 16.50 11.94
N ALA A 107 -19.66 15.28 12.33
CA ALA A 107 -18.25 14.99 12.54
C ALA A 107 -17.42 15.14 11.25
N THR A 108 -18.01 14.80 10.09
CA THR A 108 -17.36 14.94 8.78
C THR A 108 -17.24 16.38 8.36
N TYR A 109 -18.30 17.20 8.54
CA TYR A 109 -18.26 18.63 8.25
C TYR A 109 -17.33 19.40 9.20
N GLN A 110 -17.22 18.98 10.46
CA GLN A 110 -16.23 19.50 11.41
C GLN A 110 -14.80 19.03 11.10
N ARG A 111 -14.60 18.15 10.14
CA ARG A 111 -13.31 17.53 9.83
C ARG A 111 -12.65 16.93 11.07
N LYS A 112 -13.43 16.25 11.92
CA LYS A 112 -12.95 15.70 13.19
C LYS A 112 -11.81 14.71 12.94
N ILE A 113 -10.68 14.93 13.61
CA ILE A 113 -9.54 14.01 13.57
C ILE A 113 -9.96 12.71 14.27
N ARG A 114 -9.77 11.58 13.58
CA ARG A 114 -10.07 10.24 14.06
C ARG A 114 -8.82 9.42 14.28
N ARG A 115 -7.83 9.56 13.38
CA ARG A 115 -6.59 8.80 13.46
C ARG A 115 -5.62 9.51 14.39
N ASN A 116 -5.28 8.83 15.48
CA ASN A 116 -4.26 9.28 16.42
C ASN A 116 -3.10 8.28 16.40
N LEU A 117 -1.98 8.68 15.79
CA LEU A 117 -0.76 7.91 15.69
C LEU A 117 0.33 8.56 16.54
N LEU A 118 1.02 7.75 17.34
CA LEU A 118 2.28 8.16 17.93
C LEU A 118 3.35 8.18 16.82
N ARG A 119 4.03 9.30 16.69
CA ARG A 119 5.05 9.54 15.67
C ARG A 119 6.43 9.56 16.32
N PRO A 120 7.18 8.45 16.29
CA PRO A 120 8.53 8.42 16.83
C PRO A 120 9.48 9.28 15.98
N GLU A 121 10.51 9.83 16.62
CA GLU A 121 11.58 10.56 15.93
C GLU A 121 12.28 9.65 14.92
N THR A 122 12.73 10.22 13.80
CA THR A 122 13.47 9.48 12.78
C THR A 122 14.87 9.12 13.24
N ASP A 123 15.32 7.94 12.84
CA ASP A 123 16.66 7.46 13.14
C ASP A 123 17.74 8.25 12.36
N PRO A 124 18.94 8.35 12.89
CA PRO A 124 20.07 9.03 12.19
C PRO A 124 20.35 8.46 10.81
N ALA A 125 20.22 7.14 10.64
CA ALA A 125 20.41 6.48 9.35
C ALA A 125 19.46 7.06 8.28
N LEU A 126 18.22 7.36 8.65
CA LEU A 126 17.25 7.95 7.72
C LEU A 126 17.63 9.38 7.33
N LYS A 127 18.08 10.19 8.29
CA LYS A 127 18.52 11.57 8.03
C LYS A 127 19.73 11.64 7.11
N ARG A 128 20.59 10.62 7.10
CA ARG A 128 21.75 10.53 6.22
C ARG A 128 21.39 10.09 4.81
N LEU A 129 20.42 9.18 4.67
CA LEU A 129 19.92 8.76 3.37
C LEU A 129 19.12 9.87 2.66
N LEU A 130 18.52 10.78 3.42
CA LEU A 130 17.63 11.83 2.98
C LEU A 130 18.00 13.18 3.64
N PRO A 131 19.21 13.72 3.42
CA PRO A 131 19.68 14.93 4.09
C PRO A 131 18.89 16.18 3.70
N GLU A 132 18.38 16.22 2.46
CA GLU A 132 17.64 17.36 1.90
C GLU A 132 16.16 17.39 2.33
N GLU A 133 15.74 16.45 3.18
CA GLU A 133 14.37 16.33 3.64
C GLU A 133 14.22 16.75 5.13
N PRO A 134 14.36 18.04 5.46
CA PRO A 134 14.36 18.52 6.84
C PRO A 134 13.02 18.33 7.54
N TRP A 135 11.93 18.15 6.77
CA TRP A 135 10.60 17.86 7.28
C TRP A 135 10.44 16.43 7.81
N LEU A 136 11.36 15.53 7.46
CA LEU A 136 11.33 14.13 7.88
C LEU A 136 11.91 13.97 9.31
N THR A 137 11.32 14.66 10.28
CA THR A 137 11.72 14.61 11.67
C THR A 137 11.11 13.45 12.44
N HIS A 138 9.98 12.94 11.98
CA HIS A 138 9.23 11.87 12.64
C HIS A 138 8.72 10.86 11.62
N TYR A 139 8.71 9.59 12.00
CA TYR A 139 7.99 8.57 11.26
C TYR A 139 6.48 8.79 11.32
N GLN A 140 5.74 8.20 10.39
CA GLN A 140 4.27 8.24 10.39
C GLN A 140 3.67 7.39 11.51
N GLY A 141 4.46 6.50 12.14
CA GLY A 141 4.09 5.63 13.22
C GLY A 141 5.16 4.56 13.49
N PHE A 142 4.99 3.79 14.56
CA PHE A 142 5.91 2.71 14.92
C PHE A 142 6.00 1.62 13.85
N GLY A 143 4.90 1.34 13.13
CA GLY A 143 4.92 0.36 12.04
C GLY A 143 5.84 0.77 10.90
N GLN A 144 5.84 2.05 10.50
CA GLN A 144 6.78 2.56 9.50
C GLN A 144 8.22 2.49 10.01
N GLN A 145 8.46 2.89 11.27
CA GLN A 145 9.77 2.79 11.90
C GLN A 145 10.31 1.36 11.88
N ALA A 146 9.52 0.41 12.34
CA ALA A 146 9.90 -1.00 12.39
C ALA A 146 10.18 -1.57 10.98
N ALA A 147 9.33 -1.24 10.00
CA ALA A 147 9.52 -1.69 8.63
C ALA A 147 10.80 -1.12 8.00
N ILE A 148 11.10 0.17 8.23
CA ILE A 148 12.33 0.81 7.73
C ILE A 148 13.56 0.24 8.43
N ARG A 149 13.53 0.08 9.74
CA ARG A 149 14.60 -0.55 10.49
C ARG A 149 14.87 -1.97 10.00
N THR A 150 13.81 -2.76 9.81
CA THR A 150 13.93 -4.12 9.25
C THR A 150 14.51 -4.10 7.84
N LEU A 151 14.04 -3.18 6.98
CA LEU A 151 14.56 -3.01 5.63
C LEU A 151 16.07 -2.75 5.63
N LEU A 152 16.53 -1.80 6.45
CA LEU A 152 17.94 -1.37 6.48
C LEU A 152 18.87 -2.39 7.14
N THR A 153 18.36 -3.31 7.94
CA THR A 153 19.14 -4.26 8.73
C THR A 153 18.99 -5.72 8.31
N SER A 154 18.11 -6.04 7.38
CA SER A 154 17.96 -7.39 6.84
C SER A 154 18.92 -7.66 5.69
N ASP A 155 19.21 -8.95 5.45
CA ASP A 155 20.02 -9.40 4.33
C ASP A 155 19.43 -8.95 2.98
N ASN A 156 20.29 -8.69 2.01
CA ASN A 156 19.87 -8.37 0.64
C ASN A 156 19.25 -9.56 -0.10
N ASN A 157 19.30 -10.77 0.46
CA ASN A 157 18.65 -11.95 -0.10
C ASN A 157 17.43 -12.40 0.76
N CYS A 158 16.66 -11.49 1.28
CA CYS A 158 15.45 -11.85 2.03
C CYS A 158 14.17 -11.58 1.24
N THR A 159 13.09 -12.23 1.65
CA THR A 159 11.73 -11.85 1.28
C THR A 159 11.14 -11.07 2.47
N LEU A 160 10.82 -9.80 2.24
CA LEU A 160 10.27 -8.91 3.26
C LEU A 160 8.81 -8.60 2.93
N LEU A 161 7.88 -9.09 3.75
CA LEU A 161 6.45 -8.81 3.64
C LEU A 161 6.06 -7.73 4.65
N VAL A 162 5.54 -6.61 4.15
CA VAL A 162 5.18 -5.45 4.99
C VAL A 162 3.70 -5.15 4.89
N ASN A 163 3.02 -5.21 6.03
CA ASN A 163 1.61 -4.86 6.19
C ASN A 163 1.47 -3.57 7.00
N LEU A 164 1.26 -2.48 6.31
CA LEU A 164 1.00 -1.16 6.91
C LEU A 164 -0.29 -0.59 6.33
N PRO A 165 -1.21 -0.08 7.17
CA PRO A 165 -2.44 0.54 6.68
C PRO A 165 -2.18 1.67 5.68
N THR A 166 -3.19 2.03 4.90
CA THR A 166 -3.09 3.14 3.95
C THR A 166 -2.70 4.44 4.65
N SER A 167 -1.89 5.26 3.99
CA SER A 167 -1.36 6.53 4.53
C SER A 167 -0.45 6.40 5.76
N CYS A 168 0.12 5.21 6.00
CA CYS A 168 1.16 5.00 7.03
C CYS A 168 2.58 4.96 6.43
N GLY A 169 2.78 5.54 5.24
CA GLY A 169 4.09 5.85 4.69
C GLY A 169 4.82 4.68 4.01
N LYS A 170 4.10 3.73 3.38
CA LYS A 170 4.70 2.63 2.60
C LYS A 170 5.64 3.09 1.48
N SER A 171 5.32 4.20 0.81
CA SER A 171 6.15 4.72 -0.30
C SER A 171 7.59 5.03 0.12
N LEU A 172 7.79 5.45 1.38
CA LEU A 172 9.14 5.72 1.90
C LEU A 172 10.00 4.45 1.94
N LEU A 173 9.41 3.27 2.17
CA LEU A 173 10.14 2.00 2.11
C LEU A 173 10.71 1.72 0.72
N THR A 174 9.92 1.97 -0.32
CA THR A 174 10.37 1.84 -1.72
C THR A 174 11.51 2.81 -2.03
N GLN A 175 11.37 4.06 -1.60
CA GLN A 175 12.39 5.11 -1.78
C GLN A 175 13.70 4.73 -1.07
N LEU A 176 13.61 4.33 0.20
CA LEU A 176 14.79 3.92 0.97
C LEU A 176 15.43 2.63 0.45
N GLN A 177 14.64 1.68 -0.06
CA GLN A 177 15.19 0.50 -0.73
C GLN A 177 16.05 0.91 -1.93
N ALA A 178 15.58 1.84 -2.75
CA ALA A 178 16.33 2.32 -3.90
C ALA A 178 17.61 3.06 -3.51
N LEU A 179 17.55 3.91 -2.45
CA LEU A 179 18.67 4.68 -1.97
C LEU A 179 19.73 3.83 -1.25
N SER A 180 19.30 2.81 -0.49
CA SER A 180 20.19 1.93 0.29
C SER A 180 20.71 0.72 -0.48
N ALA A 181 20.17 0.43 -1.65
CA ALA A 181 20.64 -0.67 -2.49
C ALA A 181 22.13 -0.47 -2.89
N PRO A 182 22.89 -1.55 -3.12
CA PRO A 182 24.27 -1.44 -3.58
C PRO A 182 24.42 -0.54 -4.80
N THR A 183 25.53 0.15 -4.91
CA THR A 183 25.83 0.98 -6.09
C THR A 183 25.80 0.14 -7.36
N ASN A 184 25.39 0.75 -8.48
CA ASN A 184 25.24 0.10 -9.77
C ASN A 184 24.15 -0.99 -9.85
N THR A 185 23.22 -1.03 -8.90
CA THR A 185 22.10 -1.96 -8.95
C THR A 185 20.77 -1.24 -9.17
N LEU A 186 19.83 -1.94 -9.82
CA LEU A 186 18.49 -1.48 -10.08
C LEU A 186 17.51 -2.00 -9.00
N THR A 187 16.73 -1.11 -8.41
CA THR A 187 15.50 -1.46 -7.68
C THR A 187 14.32 -1.38 -8.65
N LEU A 188 13.74 -2.53 -9.01
CA LEU A 188 12.56 -2.59 -9.83
C LEU A 188 11.31 -2.51 -8.95
N VAL A 189 10.42 -1.56 -9.23
CA VAL A 189 9.16 -1.37 -8.47
C VAL A 189 7.98 -1.68 -9.36
N ILE A 190 7.29 -2.75 -9.05
CA ILE A 190 6.11 -3.21 -9.78
C ILE A 190 4.88 -2.65 -9.08
N VAL A 191 4.15 -1.82 -9.78
CA VAL A 191 2.94 -1.17 -9.28
C VAL A 191 1.74 -1.56 -10.13
N PRO A 192 0.54 -1.63 -9.54
CA PRO A 192 -0.62 -2.20 -10.23
C PRO A 192 -1.16 -1.35 -11.40
N THR A 193 -0.80 -0.09 -11.51
CA THR A 193 -1.30 0.77 -12.60
C THR A 193 -0.23 1.70 -13.14
N VAL A 194 -0.33 2.02 -14.44
CA VAL A 194 0.54 3.00 -15.10
C VAL A 194 0.48 4.38 -14.41
N ALA A 195 -0.70 4.79 -13.95
CA ALA A 195 -0.87 6.06 -13.25
C ALA A 195 -0.06 6.10 -11.94
N LEU A 196 -0.07 5.01 -11.19
CA LEU A 196 0.72 4.89 -9.96
C LEU A 196 2.23 4.84 -10.25
N ALA A 197 2.63 4.20 -11.35
CA ALA A 197 4.03 4.19 -11.78
C ALA A 197 4.54 5.61 -12.05
N ILE A 198 3.75 6.42 -12.75
CA ILE A 198 4.09 7.82 -13.03
C ILE A 198 4.15 8.64 -11.74
N GLU A 199 3.14 8.53 -10.88
CA GLU A 199 3.07 9.27 -9.62
C GLU A 199 4.25 8.96 -8.70
N GLN A 200 4.56 7.68 -8.49
CA GLN A 200 5.69 7.28 -7.64
C GLN A 200 7.05 7.64 -8.28
N ALA A 201 7.15 7.59 -9.61
CA ALA A 201 8.34 8.03 -10.33
C ALA A 201 8.57 9.55 -10.18
N ASP A 202 7.50 10.36 -10.29
CA ASP A 202 7.56 11.81 -10.10
C ASP A 202 7.96 12.17 -8.65
N ASP A 203 7.43 11.43 -7.67
CA ASP A 203 7.79 11.64 -6.26
C ASP A 203 9.25 11.23 -5.99
N MET A 204 9.72 10.15 -6.62
CA MET A 204 11.12 9.76 -6.53
C MET A 204 12.06 10.77 -7.22
N GLN A 205 11.65 11.30 -8.37
CA GLN A 205 12.41 12.33 -9.06
C GLN A 205 12.55 13.61 -8.23
N LYS A 206 11.48 14.03 -7.53
CA LYS A 206 11.56 15.18 -6.60
C LYS A 206 12.53 14.91 -5.46
N LEU A 207 12.51 13.70 -4.91
CA LEU A 207 13.39 13.28 -3.82
C LEU A 207 14.87 13.25 -4.21
N LEU A 208 15.18 12.86 -5.45
CA LEU A 208 16.54 12.76 -5.96
C LEU A 208 17.08 14.08 -6.49
N ARG A 209 16.23 15.09 -6.71
CA ARG A 209 16.62 16.37 -7.30
C ARG A 209 17.71 17.06 -6.50
N GLY A 210 18.83 17.36 -7.17
CA GLY A 210 19.97 18.02 -6.54
C GLY A 210 20.91 17.08 -5.78
N THR A 211 20.63 15.79 -5.75
CA THR A 211 21.57 14.78 -5.20
C THR A 211 22.48 14.22 -6.29
N ASP A 212 23.61 13.60 -5.91
CA ASP A 212 24.52 12.89 -6.84
C ASP A 212 23.83 11.71 -7.56
N GLN A 213 22.61 11.35 -7.16
CA GLN A 213 21.82 10.28 -7.73
C GLN A 213 20.75 10.77 -8.72
N ASP A 214 20.62 12.07 -8.91
CA ASP A 214 19.73 12.68 -9.90
C ASP A 214 20.35 12.65 -11.28
N HIS A 215 19.92 11.74 -12.11
CA HIS A 215 20.41 11.60 -13.48
C HIS A 215 19.49 12.22 -14.53
N GLY A 216 18.52 13.05 -14.10
CA GLY A 216 17.70 13.91 -14.97
C GLY A 216 16.83 13.17 -15.99
N GLY A 217 16.35 11.98 -15.67
CA GLY A 217 15.56 11.20 -16.62
C GLY A 217 14.29 10.60 -16.03
N SER A 218 13.51 9.92 -16.85
CA SER A 218 12.31 9.22 -16.38
C SER A 218 12.65 8.02 -15.50
N TYR A 219 11.96 7.89 -14.39
CA TYR A 219 12.01 6.73 -13.51
C TYR A 219 10.83 5.77 -13.74
N ALA A 220 9.96 6.04 -14.72
CA ALA A 220 8.85 5.18 -15.08
C ALA A 220 9.08 4.49 -16.43
N TRP A 221 8.76 3.20 -16.50
CA TRP A 221 8.66 2.42 -17.73
C TRP A 221 7.20 2.11 -18.02
N ILE A 222 6.64 2.78 -19.00
CA ILE A 222 5.20 2.73 -19.31
C ILE A 222 4.92 2.46 -20.78
N GLY A 223 3.75 1.89 -21.08
CA GLY A 223 3.28 1.74 -22.44
C GLY A 223 3.06 3.10 -23.12
N GLY A 224 3.37 3.17 -24.42
CA GLY A 224 3.22 4.41 -25.20
C GLY A 224 4.28 5.48 -24.93
N GLN A 225 5.35 5.14 -24.24
CA GLN A 225 6.53 6.01 -24.08
C GLN A 225 7.31 6.05 -25.40
N ASP A 226 7.84 7.24 -25.76
CA ASP A 226 8.62 7.41 -26.97
C ASP A 226 9.94 6.63 -26.94
N GLN A 227 10.43 6.29 -28.12
CA GLN A 227 11.68 5.54 -28.32
C GLN A 227 12.91 6.19 -27.66
N PRO A 228 13.17 7.51 -27.85
CA PRO A 228 14.33 8.15 -27.22
C PRO A 228 14.31 8.03 -25.69
N SER A 229 13.16 8.21 -25.06
CA SER A 229 13.00 8.07 -23.60
C SER A 229 13.29 6.64 -23.14
N ARG A 230 12.79 5.63 -23.84
CA ARG A 230 13.08 4.22 -23.54
C ARG A 230 14.55 3.87 -23.70
N GLN A 231 15.17 4.35 -24.79
CA GLN A 231 16.58 4.13 -25.04
C GLN A 231 17.44 4.76 -23.94
N ALA A 232 17.14 6.00 -23.54
CA ALA A 232 17.84 6.68 -22.46
C ALA A 232 17.74 5.92 -21.12
N ILE A 233 16.58 5.32 -20.81
CA ILE A 233 16.43 4.45 -19.63
C ILE A 233 17.33 3.21 -19.76
N LYS A 234 17.31 2.52 -20.91
CA LYS A 234 18.16 1.33 -21.16
C LYS A 234 19.64 1.64 -20.98
N GLU A 235 20.09 2.77 -21.50
CA GLU A 235 21.50 3.23 -21.38
C GLU A 235 21.87 3.49 -19.92
N ARG A 236 21.03 4.17 -19.14
CA ARG A 236 21.24 4.38 -17.72
C ARG A 236 21.24 3.07 -16.92
N ILE A 237 20.37 2.12 -17.27
CA ILE A 237 20.37 0.78 -16.66
C ILE A 237 21.69 0.07 -16.94
N LYS A 238 22.18 0.08 -18.19
CA LYS A 238 23.47 -0.54 -18.56
C LYS A 238 24.65 0.13 -17.87
N ALA A 239 24.60 1.45 -17.74
CA ALA A 239 25.61 2.21 -17.01
C ALA A 239 25.54 2.04 -15.48
N GLY A 240 24.53 1.36 -14.94
CA GLY A 240 24.32 1.20 -13.49
C GLY A 240 23.87 2.48 -12.78
N THR A 241 23.45 3.50 -13.54
CA THR A 241 23.02 4.80 -12.99
C THR A 241 21.51 4.89 -12.75
N GLN A 242 20.69 4.03 -13.38
CA GLN A 242 19.26 3.94 -13.11
C GLN A 242 19.01 3.18 -11.79
N ARG A 243 18.91 3.90 -10.68
CA ARG A 243 18.78 3.31 -9.33
C ARG A 243 17.42 2.68 -9.07
N VAL A 244 16.37 3.21 -9.68
CA VAL A 244 14.99 2.76 -9.50
C VAL A 244 14.23 2.85 -10.81
N LEU A 245 13.28 1.92 -11.01
CA LEU A 245 12.40 1.92 -12.16
C LEU A 245 11.01 1.44 -11.76
N PHE A 246 10.00 2.29 -11.96
CA PHE A 246 8.59 1.97 -11.72
C PHE A 246 7.95 1.44 -12.99
N CYS A 247 7.24 0.33 -12.91
CA CYS A 247 6.61 -0.30 -14.07
C CYS A 247 5.34 -1.06 -13.70
N SER A 248 4.55 -1.41 -14.71
CA SER A 248 3.40 -2.30 -14.54
C SER A 248 3.81 -3.77 -14.65
N PRO A 249 2.99 -4.72 -14.15
CA PRO A 249 3.23 -6.15 -14.29
C PRO A 249 3.36 -6.61 -15.75
N GLU A 250 2.57 -6.01 -16.64
CA GLU A 250 2.61 -6.28 -18.07
C GLU A 250 3.97 -5.91 -18.68
N SER A 251 4.54 -4.77 -18.28
CA SER A 251 5.87 -4.35 -18.74
C SER A 251 6.98 -5.30 -18.28
N VAL A 252 6.86 -5.78 -17.04
CA VAL A 252 7.80 -6.77 -16.48
C VAL A 252 7.76 -8.08 -17.25
N ARG A 253 6.60 -8.48 -17.75
CA ARG A 253 6.42 -9.67 -18.56
C ARG A 253 6.85 -9.48 -20.01
N SER A 254 6.84 -8.26 -20.51
CA SER A 254 7.06 -7.97 -21.93
C SER A 254 8.41 -7.27 -22.20
N SER A 255 8.40 -6.00 -22.37
CA SER A 255 9.52 -5.21 -22.86
C SER A 255 10.73 -5.15 -21.91
N LEU A 256 10.54 -5.41 -20.61
CA LEU A 256 11.64 -5.42 -19.63
C LEU A 256 12.30 -6.79 -19.45
N VAL A 257 11.70 -7.90 -19.91
CA VAL A 257 12.25 -9.24 -19.70
C VAL A 257 13.72 -9.36 -20.13
N PRO A 258 14.10 -8.95 -21.37
CA PRO A 258 15.50 -9.06 -21.82
C PRO A 258 16.48 -8.32 -20.89
N VAL A 259 16.09 -7.12 -20.49
CA VAL A 259 16.91 -6.28 -19.62
C VAL A 259 17.05 -6.90 -18.22
N LEU A 260 15.98 -7.46 -17.67
CA LEU A 260 16.02 -8.10 -16.35
C LEU A 260 16.89 -9.34 -16.33
N PHE A 261 16.86 -10.15 -17.38
CA PHE A 261 17.73 -11.32 -17.51
C PHE A 261 19.22 -10.92 -17.66
N GLU A 262 19.51 -9.86 -18.40
CA GLU A 262 20.87 -9.31 -18.51
C GLU A 262 21.37 -8.81 -17.15
N LEU A 263 20.57 -7.99 -16.44
CA LEU A 263 20.91 -7.50 -15.10
C LEU A 263 21.11 -8.63 -14.09
N SER A 264 20.31 -9.69 -14.18
CA SER A 264 20.47 -10.84 -13.30
C SER A 264 21.81 -11.54 -13.52
N ARG A 265 22.25 -11.76 -14.77
CA ARG A 265 23.57 -12.32 -15.05
C ARG A 265 24.72 -11.47 -14.53
N LEU A 266 24.57 -10.17 -14.56
CA LEU A 266 25.57 -9.19 -14.09
C LEU A 266 25.48 -8.93 -12.57
N ASN A 267 24.55 -9.54 -11.85
CA ASN A 267 24.23 -9.24 -10.44
C ASN A 267 23.91 -7.76 -10.19
N MET A 268 23.21 -7.13 -11.13
CA MET A 268 22.85 -5.71 -11.07
C MET A 268 21.40 -5.47 -10.63
N ILE A 269 20.69 -6.48 -10.14
CA ILE A 269 19.37 -6.31 -9.49
C ILE A 269 19.59 -6.16 -7.99
N GLY A 270 19.22 -5.00 -7.42
CA GLY A 270 19.31 -4.73 -6.00
C GLY A 270 18.08 -5.21 -5.22
N ALA A 271 16.90 -4.97 -5.79
CA ALA A 271 15.65 -5.44 -5.23
C ALA A 271 14.52 -5.48 -6.27
N ILE A 272 13.51 -6.30 -6.01
CA ILE A 272 12.21 -6.24 -6.69
C ILE A 272 11.16 -5.94 -5.62
N VAL A 273 10.48 -4.81 -5.79
CA VAL A 273 9.41 -4.34 -4.91
C VAL A 273 8.08 -4.56 -5.61
N ILE A 274 7.12 -5.15 -4.92
CA ILE A 274 5.75 -5.35 -5.41
C ILE A 274 4.83 -4.55 -4.51
N ASP A 275 4.31 -3.45 -5.04
CA ASP A 275 3.31 -2.65 -4.33
C ASP A 275 1.92 -3.23 -4.54
N GLU A 276 1.06 -3.10 -3.54
CA GLU A 276 -0.27 -3.72 -3.46
C GLU A 276 -0.22 -5.24 -3.73
N ALA A 277 0.74 -5.93 -3.10
CA ALA A 277 1.01 -7.35 -3.33
C ALA A 277 -0.21 -8.26 -3.11
N HIS A 278 -1.22 -7.82 -2.33
CA HIS A 278 -2.48 -8.55 -2.14
C HIS A 278 -3.25 -8.79 -3.45
N LEU A 279 -3.00 -8.00 -4.50
CA LEU A 279 -3.63 -8.18 -5.81
C LEU A 279 -3.24 -9.49 -6.50
N ILE A 280 -2.17 -10.14 -6.06
CA ILE A 280 -1.73 -11.45 -6.58
C ILE A 280 -2.77 -12.54 -6.29
N ASP A 281 -3.49 -12.43 -5.16
CA ASP A 281 -4.57 -13.34 -4.80
C ASP A 281 -5.92 -13.02 -5.46
N GLN A 282 -6.09 -11.83 -6.01
CA GLN A 282 -7.38 -11.40 -6.56
C GLN A 282 -7.64 -12.00 -7.95
N TRP A 283 -8.70 -12.81 -8.04
CA TRP A 283 -9.19 -13.46 -9.26
C TRP A 283 -10.55 -12.88 -9.64
N GLY A 284 -10.76 -11.66 -9.83
CA GLY A 284 -12.05 -11.05 -10.14
C GLY A 284 -12.15 -10.56 -11.58
N ALA A 285 -13.15 -9.70 -11.85
CA ALA A 285 -13.32 -9.01 -13.13
C ALA A 285 -12.08 -8.17 -13.52
N GLU A 286 -11.26 -7.81 -12.54
CA GLU A 286 -9.99 -7.08 -12.69
C GLU A 286 -8.75 -7.98 -12.66
N PHE A 287 -8.95 -9.29 -12.79
CA PHE A 287 -7.84 -10.25 -12.75
C PHE A 287 -6.72 -9.88 -13.74
N ARG A 288 -5.53 -9.71 -13.17
CA ARG A 288 -4.30 -9.47 -13.92
C ARG A 288 -3.38 -10.70 -13.79
N PRO A 289 -3.44 -11.65 -14.73
CA PRO A 289 -2.62 -12.86 -14.69
C PRO A 289 -1.12 -12.54 -14.65
N ASP A 290 -0.74 -11.36 -15.12
CA ASP A 290 0.64 -10.90 -15.13
C ASP A 290 1.23 -10.73 -13.72
N PHE A 291 0.43 -10.35 -12.72
CA PHE A 291 0.88 -10.32 -11.33
C PHE A 291 1.28 -11.70 -10.80
N GLN A 292 0.56 -12.74 -11.19
CA GLN A 292 0.85 -14.11 -10.73
C GLN A 292 2.09 -14.71 -11.41
N LEU A 293 2.48 -14.19 -12.57
CA LEU A 293 3.69 -14.59 -13.28
C LEU A 293 4.96 -13.93 -12.73
N ILE A 294 4.84 -12.90 -11.90
CA ILE A 294 6.00 -12.21 -11.30
C ILE A 294 6.81 -13.17 -10.42
N ALA A 295 6.15 -13.97 -9.59
CA ALA A 295 6.85 -14.87 -8.68
C ALA A 295 7.69 -15.96 -9.41
N PRO A 296 7.16 -16.69 -10.41
CA PRO A 296 7.95 -17.58 -11.24
C PRO A 296 9.11 -16.87 -11.94
N MET A 297 8.92 -15.64 -12.42
CA MET A 297 9.98 -14.88 -13.06
C MET A 297 11.08 -14.50 -12.06
N ILE A 298 10.75 -14.03 -10.86
CA ILE A 298 11.74 -13.73 -9.81
C ILE A 298 12.58 -14.97 -9.50
N ARG A 299 11.96 -16.15 -9.39
CA ARG A 299 12.68 -17.42 -9.21
C ARG A 299 13.64 -17.73 -10.36
N SER A 300 13.20 -17.50 -11.60
CA SER A 300 14.05 -17.71 -12.78
C SER A 300 15.23 -16.74 -12.82
N LEU A 301 15.02 -15.47 -12.48
CA LEU A 301 16.09 -14.47 -12.37
C LEU A 301 17.11 -14.85 -11.28
N LYS A 302 16.65 -15.24 -10.09
CA LYS A 302 17.54 -15.68 -9.00
C LYS A 302 18.35 -16.91 -9.38
N ALA A 303 17.73 -17.87 -10.06
CA ALA A 303 18.38 -19.13 -10.46
C ALA A 303 19.44 -18.92 -11.55
N LEU A 304 19.19 -18.05 -12.52
CA LEU A 304 20.09 -17.82 -13.65
C LEU A 304 21.42 -17.16 -13.23
N GLY A 305 21.34 -16.08 -12.47
CA GLY A 305 22.51 -15.25 -12.11
C GLY A 305 23.21 -15.71 -10.84
N LYS A 306 22.66 -16.68 -10.11
CA LYS A 306 22.96 -16.87 -8.68
C LYS A 306 22.82 -15.54 -7.93
N CYS A 307 21.93 -14.68 -8.44
CA CYS A 307 21.75 -13.31 -8.03
C CYS A 307 21.01 -13.27 -6.69
N ARG A 308 21.58 -12.56 -5.74
CA ARG A 308 20.98 -12.37 -4.42
C ARG A 308 20.40 -10.98 -4.35
N PHE A 309 19.11 -10.85 -4.48
CA PHE A 309 18.39 -9.60 -4.33
C PHE A 309 17.15 -9.76 -3.47
N ARG A 310 16.77 -8.68 -2.81
CA ARG A 310 15.61 -8.62 -1.94
C ARG A 310 14.31 -8.63 -2.74
N THR A 311 13.32 -9.37 -2.24
CA THR A 311 11.93 -9.28 -2.69
C THR A 311 11.12 -8.57 -1.60
N LEU A 312 10.58 -7.39 -1.91
CA LEU A 312 9.80 -6.58 -0.97
C LEU A 312 8.33 -6.59 -1.40
N LEU A 313 7.46 -7.10 -0.54
CA LEU A 313 6.02 -7.22 -0.77
C LEU A 313 5.30 -6.22 0.13
N LEU A 314 4.68 -5.20 -0.46
CA LEU A 314 3.99 -4.14 0.27
C LEU A 314 2.47 -4.31 0.13
N SER A 315 1.76 -4.25 1.24
CA SER A 315 0.29 -4.26 1.25
C SER A 315 -0.28 -3.39 2.37
N ALA A 316 -1.50 -2.90 2.18
CA ALA A 316 -2.23 -2.20 3.23
C ALA A 316 -3.00 -3.15 4.15
N THR A 317 -3.49 -4.23 3.59
CA THR A 317 -4.24 -5.28 4.28
C THR A 317 -4.01 -6.60 3.55
N TYR A 318 -4.03 -7.69 4.26
CA TYR A 318 -4.16 -9.02 3.68
C TYR A 318 -4.86 -9.96 4.67
N SER A 319 -5.68 -10.85 4.13
CA SER A 319 -6.26 -11.95 4.88
C SER A 319 -5.20 -13.04 5.10
N LYS A 320 -5.50 -13.98 5.99
CA LYS A 320 -4.64 -15.15 6.18
C LYS A 320 -4.39 -15.89 4.87
N SER A 321 -5.43 -16.10 4.04
CA SER A 321 -5.30 -16.79 2.75
C SER A 321 -4.38 -16.04 1.79
N THR A 322 -4.52 -14.73 1.68
CA THR A 322 -3.66 -13.88 0.84
C THR A 322 -2.21 -13.95 1.29
N ARG A 323 -1.97 -13.85 2.58
CA ARG A 323 -0.62 -13.98 3.14
C ARG A 323 -0.01 -15.35 2.82
N ASP A 324 -0.75 -16.43 3.02
CA ASP A 324 -0.24 -17.78 2.77
C ASP A 324 0.12 -17.98 1.29
N ILE A 325 -0.67 -17.42 0.36
CA ILE A 325 -0.37 -17.40 -1.07
C ILE A 325 0.90 -16.59 -1.37
N LEU A 326 1.06 -15.40 -0.78
CA LEU A 326 2.25 -14.57 -0.98
C LEU A 326 3.52 -15.30 -0.52
N VAL A 327 3.46 -15.92 0.65
CA VAL A 327 4.60 -16.69 1.18
C VAL A 327 4.89 -17.90 0.29
N GLU A 328 3.90 -18.71 -0.07
CA GLU A 328 4.06 -19.86 -0.96
C GLU A 328 4.70 -19.48 -2.30
N GLN A 329 4.32 -18.33 -2.86
CA GLN A 329 4.80 -17.92 -4.18
C GLN A 329 6.17 -17.24 -4.17
N PHE A 330 6.47 -16.41 -3.16
CA PHE A 330 7.65 -15.54 -3.15
C PHE A 330 8.75 -15.95 -2.18
N HIS A 331 8.44 -16.74 -1.17
CA HIS A 331 9.48 -17.23 -0.27
C HIS A 331 10.30 -18.30 -0.95
N ASP A 332 11.61 -18.14 -0.84
CA ASP A 332 12.61 -19.11 -1.29
C ASP A 332 13.20 -19.77 -0.04
N GLU A 333 13.22 -21.10 0.02
CA GLU A 333 13.77 -21.88 1.14
C GLU A 333 15.23 -21.52 1.48
N ASN A 334 15.96 -20.93 0.52
CA ASN A 334 17.34 -20.46 0.69
C ASN A 334 17.43 -19.00 1.12
N SER A 335 16.32 -18.35 1.45
CA SER A 335 16.27 -16.96 1.87
C SER A 335 15.41 -16.77 3.12
N GLU A 336 15.74 -15.77 3.95
CA GLU A 336 14.95 -15.45 5.13
C GLU A 336 13.62 -14.82 4.70
N LEU A 337 12.50 -15.28 5.29
CA LEU A 337 11.22 -14.57 5.26
C LEU A 337 11.08 -13.71 6.50
N ILE A 338 10.85 -12.43 6.29
CA ILE A 338 10.59 -11.47 7.36
C ILE A 338 9.23 -10.83 7.12
N GLU A 339 8.39 -10.80 8.13
CA GLU A 339 7.09 -10.15 8.09
C GLU A 339 7.05 -9.02 9.10
N VAL A 340 6.68 -7.84 8.65
CA VAL A 340 6.45 -6.68 9.52
C VAL A 340 4.99 -6.27 9.40
N SER A 341 4.28 -6.31 10.50
CA SER A 341 2.87 -5.92 10.55
C SER A 341 2.61 -4.94 11.68
N ALA A 342 1.94 -3.83 11.35
CA ALA A 342 1.39 -2.89 12.31
C ALA A 342 -0.03 -2.55 11.87
N ASN A 343 -0.89 -3.55 11.92
CA ASN A 343 -2.22 -3.45 11.36
C ASN A 343 -3.23 -2.94 12.40
N PHE A 344 -4.00 -1.92 12.02
CA PHE A 344 -5.11 -1.41 12.79
C PHE A 344 -6.30 -1.15 11.88
N LEU A 345 -7.50 -1.25 12.42
CA LEU A 345 -8.69 -0.87 11.70
C LEU A 345 -8.77 0.66 11.59
N ARG A 346 -9.21 1.12 10.43
CA ARG A 346 -9.30 2.56 10.17
C ARG A 346 -10.42 3.21 10.99
N PRO A 347 -10.12 4.25 11.78
CA PRO A 347 -11.10 4.93 12.62
C PRO A 347 -11.87 6.04 11.87
N GLU A 348 -11.47 6.43 10.65
CA GLU A 348 -12.04 7.55 9.94
C GLU A 348 -13.45 7.29 9.40
N PRO A 349 -13.76 6.09 8.81
CA PRO A 349 -15.05 5.87 8.20
C PRO A 349 -16.17 5.68 9.22
N GLU A 350 -17.26 6.41 9.00
CA GLU A 350 -18.56 6.19 9.64
C GLU A 350 -19.42 5.40 8.68
N TYR A 351 -19.80 4.17 9.06
CA TYR A 351 -20.47 3.22 8.17
C TYR A 351 -21.98 3.27 8.32
N PHE A 352 -22.68 3.28 7.20
CA PHE A 352 -24.14 3.24 7.10
C PHE A 352 -24.60 2.17 6.11
N VAL A 353 -25.67 1.46 6.43
CA VAL A 353 -26.27 0.44 5.57
C VAL A 353 -27.73 0.75 5.37
N HIS A 354 -28.17 0.79 4.12
CA HIS A 354 -29.54 1.04 3.71
C HIS A 354 -30.05 -0.18 2.92
N HIS A 355 -31.06 -0.84 3.45
CA HIS A 355 -31.73 -1.94 2.78
C HIS A 355 -33.05 -1.42 2.21
N GLU A 356 -33.15 -1.38 0.90
CA GLU A 356 -34.29 -0.84 0.18
C GLU A 356 -35.20 -1.95 -0.35
N ALA A 357 -36.50 -1.68 -0.47
CA ALA A 357 -37.48 -2.68 -0.85
C ALA A 357 -37.34 -3.16 -2.30
N ASN A 358 -36.91 -2.29 -3.19
CA ASN A 358 -36.76 -2.55 -4.62
C ASN A 358 -35.81 -1.57 -5.30
N GLU A 359 -35.63 -1.74 -6.62
CA GLU A 359 -34.70 -0.93 -7.42
C GLU A 359 -35.06 0.56 -7.45
N ASN A 360 -36.37 0.90 -7.49
CA ASN A 360 -36.78 2.32 -7.48
C ASN A 360 -36.45 2.99 -6.15
N ALA A 361 -36.78 2.35 -5.04
CA ALA A 361 -36.44 2.87 -3.71
C ALA A 361 -34.91 2.96 -3.53
N HIS A 362 -34.17 1.98 -4.05
CA HIS A 362 -32.72 2.00 -4.07
C HIS A 362 -32.17 3.22 -4.83
N ARG A 363 -32.67 3.47 -6.05
CA ARG A 363 -32.27 4.63 -6.85
C ARG A 363 -32.58 5.95 -6.13
N GLN A 364 -33.78 6.11 -5.58
CA GLN A 364 -34.16 7.29 -4.83
C GLN A 364 -33.25 7.51 -3.60
N ARG A 365 -32.90 6.44 -2.88
CA ARG A 365 -31.98 6.54 -1.74
C ARG A 365 -30.60 7.01 -2.17
N VAL A 366 -30.04 6.47 -3.26
CA VAL A 366 -28.73 6.90 -3.79
C VAL A 366 -28.79 8.38 -4.22
N GLU A 367 -29.86 8.81 -4.91
CA GLU A 367 -30.04 10.21 -5.30
C GLU A 367 -30.13 11.13 -4.07
N GLN A 368 -30.88 10.73 -3.03
CA GLN A 368 -30.94 11.48 -1.78
C GLN A 368 -29.57 11.63 -1.12
N LEU A 369 -28.76 10.55 -1.09
CA LEU A 369 -27.40 10.59 -0.54
C LEU A 369 -26.49 11.47 -1.38
N LEU A 370 -26.62 11.47 -2.70
CA LEU A 370 -25.87 12.35 -3.61
C LEU A 370 -26.16 13.84 -3.34
N MET A 371 -27.35 14.20 -2.86
CA MET A 371 -27.74 15.57 -2.50
C MET A 371 -27.26 15.97 -1.10
N THR A 372 -27.09 15.02 -0.19
CA THR A 372 -26.90 15.32 1.24
C THR A 372 -25.51 15.06 1.77
N LEU A 373 -24.70 14.23 1.10
CA LEU A 373 -23.39 13.84 1.59
C LEU A 373 -22.29 14.83 1.20
N PRO A 374 -21.29 15.03 2.09
CA PRO A 374 -20.17 15.94 1.83
C PRO A 374 -19.26 15.44 0.71
N ARG A 375 -18.72 16.38 -0.05
CA ARG A 375 -17.80 16.13 -1.18
C ARG A 375 -16.34 16.37 -0.79
N PRO A 376 -15.36 15.78 -1.52
CA PRO A 376 -15.48 14.91 -2.70
C PRO A 376 -16.10 13.55 -2.40
N LEU A 377 -16.85 13.01 -3.36
CA LEU A 377 -17.64 11.77 -3.21
C LEU A 377 -17.28 10.75 -4.29
N ILE A 378 -17.20 9.47 -3.92
CA ILE A 378 -17.10 8.36 -4.86
C ILE A 378 -18.40 7.55 -4.82
N LEU A 379 -19.00 7.32 -6.00
CA LEU A 379 -20.14 6.43 -6.21
C LEU A 379 -19.64 5.14 -6.86
N TYR A 380 -19.59 4.04 -6.09
CA TYR A 380 -19.20 2.73 -6.59
C TYR A 380 -20.37 1.96 -7.19
N CYS A 381 -20.16 1.45 -8.40
CA CYS A 381 -21.07 0.60 -9.16
C CYS A 381 -20.39 -0.73 -9.47
N THR A 382 -21.19 -1.78 -9.70
CA THR A 382 -20.66 -3.11 -9.99
C THR A 382 -20.19 -3.24 -11.43
N THR A 383 -21.01 -2.79 -12.38
CA THR A 383 -20.73 -2.95 -13.81
C THR A 383 -20.45 -1.61 -14.50
N ARG A 384 -19.86 -1.70 -15.70
CA ARG A 384 -19.70 -0.54 -16.57
C ARG A 384 -21.03 0.09 -16.93
N THR A 385 -22.04 -0.73 -17.25
CA THR A 385 -23.38 -0.26 -17.62
C THR A 385 -24.04 0.53 -16.48
N ASP A 386 -23.87 0.07 -15.22
CA ASP A 386 -24.37 0.80 -14.06
C ASP A 386 -23.66 2.15 -13.91
N ALA A 387 -22.35 2.19 -14.16
CA ALA A 387 -21.57 3.43 -14.07
C ALA A 387 -22.00 4.43 -15.18
N GLU A 388 -22.26 3.96 -16.39
CA GLU A 388 -22.78 4.77 -17.50
C GLU A 388 -24.18 5.30 -17.17
N MET A 389 -25.07 4.47 -16.64
CA MET A 389 -26.41 4.86 -16.18
C MET A 389 -26.36 5.95 -15.11
N TRP A 390 -25.53 5.76 -14.08
CA TRP A 390 -25.40 6.75 -13.01
C TRP A 390 -24.73 8.05 -13.49
N SER A 391 -23.78 7.97 -14.41
CA SER A 391 -23.18 9.17 -15.01
C SER A 391 -24.19 9.98 -15.81
N ALA A 392 -25.04 9.32 -16.63
CA ALA A 392 -26.11 9.98 -17.34
C ALA A 392 -27.12 10.60 -16.36
N ARG A 393 -27.49 9.87 -15.30
CA ARG A 393 -28.42 10.35 -14.29
C ARG A 393 -27.90 11.56 -13.53
N LEU A 394 -26.63 11.61 -13.20
CA LEU A 394 -26.01 12.79 -12.58
C LEU A 394 -26.09 14.01 -13.50
N ASN A 395 -25.85 13.85 -14.81
CA ASN A 395 -26.01 14.95 -15.77
C ASN A 395 -27.46 15.47 -15.82
N GLU A 396 -28.46 14.58 -15.79
CA GLU A 396 -29.89 14.95 -15.71
C GLU A 396 -30.19 15.75 -14.43
N LEU A 397 -29.55 15.42 -13.31
CA LEU A 397 -29.67 16.12 -12.04
C LEU A 397 -28.85 17.42 -11.99
N GLY A 398 -28.19 17.79 -13.07
CA GLY A 398 -27.42 19.02 -13.17
C GLY A 398 -26.04 18.97 -12.52
N TYR A 399 -25.48 17.77 -12.26
CA TYR A 399 -24.12 17.59 -11.84
C TYR A 399 -23.18 17.45 -13.03
N TRP A 400 -22.30 18.36 -13.24
CA TRP A 400 -21.37 18.40 -14.37
C TRP A 400 -19.91 18.27 -13.93
N ARG A 401 -19.62 18.57 -12.66
CA ARG A 401 -18.30 18.31 -12.06
C ARG A 401 -18.15 16.85 -11.67
N THR A 402 -18.46 15.97 -12.63
CA THR A 402 -18.46 14.51 -12.45
C THR A 402 -17.45 13.83 -13.36
N GLY A 403 -16.95 12.71 -12.91
CA GLY A 403 -16.10 11.84 -13.71
C GLY A 403 -16.61 10.39 -13.68
N MET A 404 -16.41 9.66 -14.77
CA MET A 404 -16.71 8.23 -14.82
C MET A 404 -15.45 7.44 -15.06
N PHE A 405 -15.21 6.40 -14.21
CA PHE A 405 -14.00 5.58 -14.30
C PHE A 405 -14.33 4.08 -14.31
N HIS A 406 -13.86 3.38 -15.34
CA HIS A 406 -13.97 1.92 -15.49
C HIS A 406 -12.75 1.36 -16.24
N GLY A 407 -12.62 0.03 -16.27
CA GLY A 407 -11.42 -0.65 -16.82
C GLY A 407 -11.13 -0.42 -18.30
N GLN A 408 -12.13 -0.04 -19.10
CA GLN A 408 -12.00 0.13 -20.57
C GLN A 408 -11.71 1.57 -21.02
N ILE A 409 -11.48 2.51 -20.09
CA ILE A 409 -11.07 3.87 -20.45
C ILE A 409 -9.64 3.84 -21.00
N ASP A 410 -9.42 4.47 -22.14
CA ASP A 410 -8.09 4.59 -22.73
C ASP A 410 -7.12 5.36 -21.82
N THR A 411 -5.84 5.13 -22.02
CA THR A 411 -4.77 5.65 -21.14
C THR A 411 -4.74 7.18 -21.07
N ASN A 412 -5.01 7.89 -22.18
CA ASN A 412 -4.96 9.35 -22.23
C ASN A 412 -6.14 9.99 -21.48
N ASN A 413 -7.35 9.46 -21.70
CA ASN A 413 -8.54 9.91 -20.98
C ASN A 413 -8.46 9.58 -19.49
N ARG A 414 -7.89 8.42 -19.14
CA ARG A 414 -7.60 8.05 -17.74
C ARG A 414 -6.69 9.05 -17.06
N LYS A 415 -5.58 9.45 -17.69
CA LYS A 415 -4.66 10.47 -17.16
C LYS A 415 -5.35 11.81 -16.93
N LYS A 416 -6.12 12.29 -17.92
CA LYS A 416 -6.87 13.56 -17.83
C LYS A 416 -7.88 13.52 -16.68
N LEU A 417 -8.63 12.44 -16.56
CA LEU A 417 -9.65 12.26 -15.51
C LEU A 417 -9.02 12.27 -14.11
N ILE A 418 -7.91 11.54 -13.93
CA ILE A 418 -7.16 11.51 -12.67
C ILE A 418 -6.61 12.90 -12.31
N SER A 419 -6.06 13.63 -13.29
CA SER A 419 -5.59 15.00 -13.09
C SER A 419 -6.70 15.92 -12.65
N LYS A 420 -7.86 15.90 -13.32
CA LYS A 420 -9.04 16.70 -12.93
C LYS A 420 -9.49 16.37 -11.51
N TRP A 421 -9.55 15.08 -11.16
CA TRP A 421 -9.92 14.63 -9.82
C TRP A 421 -8.94 15.12 -8.74
N LYS A 422 -7.64 15.01 -8.98
CA LYS A 422 -6.60 15.49 -8.05
C LYS A 422 -6.64 17.00 -7.84
N ASN A 423 -6.93 17.76 -8.90
CA ASN A 423 -6.95 19.22 -8.88
C ASN A 423 -8.31 19.83 -8.49
N ASP A 424 -9.18 19.05 -7.83
CA ASP A 424 -10.50 19.48 -7.35
C ASP A 424 -11.44 20.03 -8.44
N GLN A 425 -11.22 19.65 -9.70
CA GLN A 425 -12.10 20.01 -10.83
C GLN A 425 -13.33 19.08 -10.93
N LEU A 426 -13.34 17.99 -10.16
CA LEU A 426 -14.44 17.02 -10.08
C LEU A 426 -14.83 16.83 -8.62
N ASP A 427 -16.13 16.76 -8.38
CA ASP A 427 -16.73 16.60 -7.05
C ASP A 427 -17.31 15.21 -6.81
N ILE A 428 -17.73 14.52 -7.88
CA ILE A 428 -18.25 13.16 -7.84
C ILE A 428 -17.49 12.30 -8.83
N MET A 429 -17.05 11.14 -8.39
CA MET A 429 -16.47 10.11 -9.24
C MET A 429 -17.39 8.90 -9.26
N VAL A 430 -18.01 8.61 -10.40
CA VAL A 430 -18.73 7.35 -10.62
C VAL A 430 -17.72 6.29 -11.06
N ALA A 431 -17.64 5.20 -10.35
CA ALA A 431 -16.54 4.26 -10.54
C ALA A 431 -16.97 2.80 -10.41
N THR A 432 -16.36 1.95 -11.21
CA THR A 432 -16.29 0.52 -10.89
C THR A 432 -15.10 0.25 -9.96
N SER A 433 -14.94 -1.00 -9.53
CA SER A 433 -13.78 -1.47 -8.76
C SER A 433 -12.43 -1.12 -9.40
N ALA A 434 -12.39 -0.88 -10.73
CA ALA A 434 -11.20 -0.41 -11.46
C ALA A 434 -10.62 0.93 -10.96
N PHE A 435 -11.42 1.78 -10.36
CA PHE A 435 -10.98 3.06 -9.77
C PHE A 435 -10.20 2.87 -8.47
N GLY A 436 -10.00 1.64 -8.08
CA GLY A 436 -9.46 1.28 -6.78
C GLY A 436 -7.98 1.52 -6.63
N VAL A 437 -7.19 1.30 -7.64
CA VAL A 437 -5.75 1.16 -7.50
C VAL A 437 -5.02 2.39 -8.04
N GLY A 438 -4.16 3.00 -7.22
CA GLY A 438 -3.31 4.11 -7.64
C GLY A 438 -3.91 5.52 -7.46
N MET A 439 -4.96 5.67 -6.66
CA MET A 439 -5.56 6.97 -6.41
C MET A 439 -5.21 7.50 -5.02
N ASN A 440 -4.48 8.60 -4.95
CA ASN A 440 -4.03 9.20 -3.69
C ASN A 440 -4.64 10.59 -3.45
N LYS A 441 -5.97 10.69 -3.50
CA LYS A 441 -6.68 11.88 -3.01
C LYS A 441 -6.97 11.72 -1.52
N LYS A 442 -6.38 12.57 -0.67
CA LYS A 442 -6.44 12.45 0.79
C LYS A 442 -7.80 12.85 1.37
N GLU A 443 -8.48 13.78 0.74
CA GLU A 443 -9.63 14.52 1.29
C GLU A 443 -11.00 14.02 0.82
N ILE A 444 -11.11 12.77 0.38
CA ILE A 444 -12.43 12.20 0.05
C ILE A 444 -13.26 12.11 1.31
N ARG A 445 -14.50 12.68 1.27
CA ARG A 445 -15.38 12.78 2.43
C ARG A 445 -16.48 11.74 2.43
N SER A 446 -16.91 11.27 1.23
CA SER A 446 -18.00 10.31 1.17
C SER A 446 -17.76 9.20 0.15
N ILE A 447 -18.23 8.01 0.48
CA ILE A 447 -18.31 6.89 -0.44
C ILE A 447 -19.74 6.35 -0.40
N ILE A 448 -20.33 6.15 -1.56
CA ILE A 448 -21.59 5.45 -1.74
C ILE A 448 -21.32 4.17 -2.53
N HIS A 449 -21.65 3.03 -1.97
CA HIS A 449 -21.76 1.79 -2.71
C HIS A 449 -23.21 1.65 -3.18
N ALA A 450 -23.48 1.84 -4.47
CA ALA A 450 -24.81 1.63 -5.08
C ALA A 450 -25.06 0.15 -5.43
N ALA A 451 -24.14 -0.72 -5.05
CA ALA A 451 -24.26 -2.16 -5.23
C ALA A 451 -23.46 -2.88 -4.14
N ILE A 452 -23.78 -4.16 -3.92
CA ILE A 452 -23.08 -5.00 -2.95
C ILE A 452 -21.69 -5.34 -3.51
N PRO A 453 -20.59 -5.00 -2.81
CA PRO A 453 -19.24 -5.42 -3.18
C PRO A 453 -19.06 -6.94 -3.21
N GLU A 454 -18.07 -7.43 -3.96
CA GLU A 454 -17.81 -8.85 -4.16
C GLU A 454 -17.53 -9.62 -2.85
N ASN A 455 -16.98 -8.93 -1.85
CA ASN A 455 -16.72 -9.47 -0.52
C ASN A 455 -16.43 -8.36 0.50
N ILE A 456 -16.26 -8.75 1.77
CA ILE A 456 -16.02 -7.80 2.88
C ILE A 456 -14.65 -7.12 2.78
N ASP A 457 -13.64 -7.79 2.24
CA ASP A 457 -12.30 -7.22 2.04
C ASP A 457 -12.33 -6.10 0.99
N ARG A 458 -12.98 -6.35 -0.16
CA ARG A 458 -13.17 -5.33 -1.19
C ARG A 458 -13.93 -4.11 -0.67
N TYR A 459 -15.03 -4.36 0.05
CA TYR A 459 -15.78 -3.30 0.71
C TYR A 459 -14.86 -2.43 1.59
N TYR A 460 -14.08 -3.07 2.47
CA TYR A 460 -13.19 -2.36 3.39
C TYR A 460 -12.06 -1.60 2.68
N GLN A 461 -11.49 -2.18 1.62
CA GLN A 461 -10.47 -1.52 0.79
C GLN A 461 -11.02 -0.28 0.08
N ASP A 462 -12.24 -0.35 -0.47
CA ASP A 462 -12.89 0.79 -1.12
C ASP A 462 -13.23 1.88 -0.08
N CYS A 463 -13.74 1.50 1.10
CA CYS A 463 -13.93 2.43 2.23
C CYS A 463 -12.62 3.11 2.64
N GLY A 464 -11.49 2.39 2.53
CA GLY A 464 -10.15 2.86 2.82
C GLY A 464 -9.64 4.00 1.93
N ARG A 465 -10.40 4.45 0.94
CA ARG A 465 -10.04 5.59 0.07
C ARG A 465 -10.45 6.91 0.65
N ALA A 466 -11.52 6.95 1.44
CA ALA A 466 -11.95 8.16 2.12
C ALA A 466 -11.17 8.40 3.42
N GLY A 467 -11.07 9.64 3.84
CA GLY A 467 -10.46 10.02 5.11
C GLY A 467 -8.96 9.72 5.22
N ARG A 468 -8.22 9.67 4.13
CA ARG A 468 -6.76 9.38 4.16
C ARG A 468 -5.95 10.45 4.87
N ASP A 469 -6.51 11.63 5.07
CA ASP A 469 -5.97 12.71 5.89
C ASP A 469 -6.16 12.51 7.42
N GLY A 470 -6.69 11.34 7.83
CA GLY A 470 -6.94 10.99 9.23
C GLY A 470 -8.22 11.59 9.80
N ARG A 471 -9.06 12.22 8.98
CA ARG A 471 -10.30 12.91 9.39
C ARG A 471 -11.52 12.07 9.06
N SER A 472 -12.60 12.32 9.79
CA SER A 472 -13.90 11.66 9.62
C SER A 472 -14.38 11.72 8.17
N CYS A 473 -14.92 10.61 7.70
CA CYS A 473 -15.55 10.45 6.40
C CYS A 473 -16.77 9.51 6.51
N GLN A 474 -17.64 9.52 5.52
CA GLN A 474 -18.86 8.71 5.51
C GLN A 474 -18.82 7.63 4.45
N VAL A 475 -19.33 6.45 4.78
CA VAL A 475 -19.46 5.34 3.87
C VAL A 475 -20.86 4.78 3.95
N HIS A 476 -21.59 4.86 2.84
CA HIS A 476 -22.95 4.40 2.71
C HIS A 476 -23.01 3.21 1.75
N LEU A 477 -23.62 2.13 2.18
CA LEU A 477 -23.93 1.01 1.32
C LEU A 477 -25.44 0.94 1.15
N VAL A 478 -25.93 1.07 -0.09
CA VAL A 478 -27.33 1.00 -0.45
C VAL A 478 -27.56 -0.26 -1.28
N TRP A 479 -28.46 -1.11 -0.85
CA TRP A 479 -28.70 -2.38 -1.53
C TRP A 479 -30.15 -2.82 -1.46
N HIS A 480 -30.55 -3.72 -2.36
CA HIS A 480 -31.83 -4.41 -2.34
C HIS A 480 -31.62 -5.90 -2.65
N LYS A 481 -32.60 -6.72 -2.26
CA LYS A 481 -32.47 -8.20 -2.25
C LYS A 481 -32.07 -8.80 -3.62
N ALA A 482 -32.50 -8.23 -4.74
CA ALA A 482 -32.17 -8.78 -6.05
C ALA A 482 -30.67 -8.68 -6.38
N GLN A 483 -29.95 -7.68 -5.84
CA GLN A 483 -28.51 -7.51 -6.06
C GLN A 483 -27.66 -8.61 -5.39
N MET A 484 -28.16 -9.27 -4.34
CA MET A 484 -27.44 -10.33 -3.64
C MET A 484 -27.09 -11.50 -4.56
N LYS A 485 -28.01 -11.86 -5.47
CA LYS A 485 -27.75 -12.94 -6.45
C LYS A 485 -26.60 -12.58 -7.40
N THR A 486 -26.59 -11.34 -7.90
CA THR A 486 -25.55 -10.84 -8.79
C THR A 486 -24.20 -10.78 -8.08
N ALA A 487 -24.16 -10.24 -6.85
CA ALA A 487 -22.94 -10.17 -6.05
C ALA A 487 -22.35 -11.57 -5.76
N LYS A 488 -23.21 -12.53 -5.42
CA LYS A 488 -22.80 -13.91 -5.18
C LYS A 488 -22.25 -14.60 -6.43
N SER A 489 -22.85 -14.34 -7.60
CA SER A 489 -22.36 -14.85 -8.88
C SER A 489 -20.96 -14.29 -9.18
N LEU A 490 -20.76 -12.97 -9.08
CA LEU A 490 -19.49 -12.32 -9.32
C LEU A 490 -18.36 -12.79 -8.38
N ALA A 491 -18.69 -13.06 -7.12
CA ALA A 491 -17.73 -13.58 -6.15
C ALA A 491 -17.18 -14.98 -6.53
N VAL A 492 -17.89 -15.75 -7.34
CA VAL A 492 -17.60 -17.18 -7.63
C VAL A 492 -17.22 -17.44 -9.09
N GLU A 493 -17.73 -16.66 -10.06
CA GLU A 493 -17.68 -16.94 -11.51
C GLU A 493 -16.28 -16.98 -12.15
N THR A 494 -15.25 -16.55 -11.49
CA THR A 494 -13.91 -16.36 -12.08
C THR A 494 -12.99 -17.59 -11.99
N LEU A 495 -13.44 -18.68 -11.38
CA LEU A 495 -12.66 -19.91 -11.28
C LEU A 495 -12.99 -20.87 -12.44
N ILE A 496 -11.92 -21.38 -13.07
CA ILE A 496 -12.09 -22.35 -14.14
C ILE A 496 -12.74 -23.64 -13.62
N GLY A 497 -13.70 -24.19 -14.35
CA GLY A 497 -14.29 -25.49 -14.03
C GLY A 497 -13.26 -26.62 -14.20
N VAL A 498 -13.38 -27.69 -13.41
CA VAL A 498 -12.42 -28.79 -13.38
C VAL A 498 -12.28 -29.44 -14.77
N GLU A 499 -13.39 -29.82 -15.37
CA GLU A 499 -13.42 -30.45 -16.71
C GLU A 499 -12.85 -29.54 -17.80
N LYS A 500 -13.24 -28.26 -17.80
CA LYS A 500 -12.75 -27.26 -18.74
C LYS A 500 -11.25 -27.00 -18.53
N GLY A 501 -10.78 -27.02 -17.30
CA GLY A 501 -9.37 -26.86 -16.95
C GLY A 501 -8.53 -28.03 -17.45
N PHE A 502 -8.96 -29.25 -17.18
CA PHE A 502 -8.26 -30.43 -17.68
C PHE A 502 -8.27 -30.53 -19.21
N ALA A 503 -9.40 -30.24 -19.85
CA ALA A 503 -9.46 -30.21 -21.32
C ALA A 503 -8.49 -29.18 -21.91
N ARG A 504 -8.33 -28.00 -21.29
CA ARG A 504 -7.32 -27.00 -21.69
C ARG A 504 -5.92 -27.50 -21.47
N TRP A 505 -5.64 -28.08 -20.32
CA TRP A 505 -4.33 -28.66 -20.04
C TRP A 505 -3.97 -29.74 -21.06
N LYS A 506 -4.90 -30.67 -21.30
CA LYS A 506 -4.72 -31.75 -22.28
C LYS A 506 -4.38 -31.21 -23.67
N ALA A 507 -5.19 -30.26 -24.18
CA ALA A 507 -4.95 -29.64 -25.48
C ALA A 507 -3.56 -28.96 -25.55
N MET A 508 -3.21 -28.18 -24.56
CA MET A 508 -1.92 -27.50 -24.49
C MET A 508 -0.76 -28.51 -24.40
N PHE A 509 -0.92 -29.58 -23.62
CA PHE A 509 0.12 -30.56 -23.43
C PHE A 509 0.29 -31.50 -24.67
N ASP A 510 -0.77 -31.78 -25.39
CA ASP A 510 -0.72 -32.53 -26.66
C ASP A 510 0.03 -31.72 -27.74
N ASP A 511 -0.06 -30.40 -27.74
CA ASP A 511 0.64 -29.48 -28.66
C ASP A 511 2.03 -29.04 -28.14
N ARG A 512 2.55 -29.68 -27.07
CA ARG A 512 3.83 -29.32 -26.46
C ARG A 512 5.01 -29.50 -27.37
N LYS A 513 6.00 -28.65 -27.20
CA LYS A 513 7.31 -28.79 -27.81
C LYS A 513 8.37 -29.08 -26.74
N LYS A 514 9.51 -29.66 -27.16
CA LYS A 514 10.62 -29.88 -26.26
C LYS A 514 11.24 -28.53 -25.86
N SER A 515 11.53 -28.34 -24.58
CA SER A 515 12.18 -27.11 -24.08
C SER A 515 13.71 -27.35 -23.97
N GLN A 516 14.49 -26.27 -24.12
CA GLN A 516 15.93 -26.27 -23.86
C GLN A 516 16.27 -25.98 -22.39
N ILE A 517 15.32 -25.41 -21.62
CA ILE A 517 15.54 -24.90 -20.25
C ILE A 517 14.65 -25.57 -19.20
N ALA A 518 13.65 -26.30 -19.64
CA ALA A 518 12.69 -27.05 -18.84
C ALA A 518 12.35 -28.35 -19.57
N ASP A 519 11.30 -29.05 -19.16
CA ASP A 519 10.90 -30.28 -19.82
C ASP A 519 10.18 -29.99 -21.13
N TYR A 520 9.22 -29.06 -21.09
CA TYR A 520 8.38 -28.76 -22.24
C TYR A 520 8.13 -27.24 -22.37
N MET A 521 7.83 -26.85 -23.61
CA MET A 521 7.32 -25.53 -23.96
C MET A 521 5.85 -25.66 -24.39
N ILE A 522 4.98 -24.87 -23.81
CA ILE A 522 3.52 -24.92 -23.96
C ILE A 522 3.04 -23.65 -24.65
N SER A 523 2.19 -23.78 -25.66
CA SER A 523 1.54 -22.62 -26.30
C SER A 523 0.28 -22.20 -25.54
N LEU A 524 0.19 -20.90 -25.22
CA LEU A 524 -0.99 -20.32 -24.58
C LEU A 524 -2.13 -20.09 -25.57
N ASN A 525 -1.86 -20.13 -26.89
CA ASN A 525 -2.87 -19.96 -27.94
C ASN A 525 -3.65 -21.25 -28.22
N THR A 526 -3.15 -22.39 -27.78
CA THR A 526 -3.82 -23.68 -28.00
C THR A 526 -5.16 -23.74 -27.28
N LYS A 527 -6.19 -24.25 -27.96
CA LYS A 527 -7.52 -24.38 -27.41
C LYS A 527 -8.11 -25.78 -27.63
N PRO A 528 -8.95 -26.29 -26.72
CA PRO A 528 -9.75 -27.47 -26.98
C PRO A 528 -10.76 -27.23 -28.11
N VAL A 529 -11.06 -28.27 -28.89
CA VAL A 529 -11.94 -28.19 -30.09
C VAL A 529 -13.35 -27.66 -29.76
N HIS A 530 -13.84 -27.94 -28.56
CA HIS A 530 -15.19 -27.56 -28.13
C HIS A 530 -15.29 -26.20 -27.40
N ILE A 531 -14.21 -25.41 -27.42
CA ILE A 531 -14.20 -24.07 -26.80
C ILE A 531 -14.08 -22.97 -27.87
N ASP A 532 -15.08 -22.08 -27.93
CA ASP A 532 -15.15 -21.03 -28.95
C ASP A 532 -14.36 -19.75 -28.63
N HIS A 533 -13.81 -19.62 -27.43
CA HIS A 533 -13.04 -18.43 -27.06
C HIS A 533 -11.72 -18.35 -27.82
N GLN A 534 -11.47 -17.21 -28.48
CA GLN A 534 -10.24 -16.92 -29.24
C GLN A 534 -9.49 -15.72 -28.64
N GLY A 535 -8.22 -15.59 -29.02
CA GLY A 535 -7.36 -14.45 -28.66
C GLY A 535 -7.12 -14.33 -27.15
N ASP A 536 -7.06 -13.10 -26.65
CA ASP A 536 -6.69 -12.74 -25.27
C ASP A 536 -7.50 -13.48 -24.20
N LYS A 537 -8.77 -13.75 -24.46
CA LYS A 537 -9.62 -14.52 -23.52
C LYS A 537 -9.16 -15.98 -23.40
N ASN A 538 -8.78 -16.61 -24.51
CA ASN A 538 -8.30 -17.98 -24.48
C ASN A 538 -6.96 -18.07 -23.74
N GLU A 539 -6.04 -17.17 -24.04
CA GLU A 539 -4.72 -17.08 -23.40
C GLU A 539 -4.86 -16.88 -21.88
N ALA A 540 -5.72 -15.96 -21.44
CA ALA A 540 -5.98 -15.71 -20.02
C ALA A 540 -6.48 -16.99 -19.30
N TRP A 541 -7.39 -17.75 -19.90
CA TRP A 541 -7.85 -19.03 -19.32
C TRP A 541 -6.78 -20.11 -19.29
N ASN A 542 -5.96 -20.21 -20.32
CA ASN A 542 -4.82 -21.14 -20.35
C ASN A 542 -3.80 -20.80 -19.26
N ARG A 543 -3.46 -19.52 -19.07
CA ARG A 543 -2.61 -19.05 -17.98
C ARG A 543 -3.19 -19.40 -16.61
N ARG A 544 -4.50 -19.19 -16.42
CA ARG A 544 -5.19 -19.56 -15.16
C ARG A 544 -5.08 -21.07 -14.90
N THR A 545 -5.23 -21.90 -15.94
CA THR A 545 -5.07 -23.35 -15.81
C THR A 545 -3.66 -23.72 -15.36
N LEU A 546 -2.62 -23.16 -15.99
CA LEU A 546 -1.23 -23.44 -15.63
C LEU A 546 -0.88 -22.96 -14.22
N LEU A 547 -1.35 -21.78 -13.82
CA LEU A 547 -1.13 -21.27 -12.47
C LEU A 547 -1.81 -22.13 -11.40
N LEU A 548 -3.01 -22.62 -11.67
CA LEU A 548 -3.71 -23.52 -10.77
C LEU A 548 -2.98 -24.87 -10.64
N MET A 549 -2.45 -25.41 -11.75
CA MET A 549 -1.62 -26.61 -11.73
C MET A 549 -0.29 -26.41 -11.00
N GLN A 550 0.33 -25.24 -11.14
CA GLN A 550 1.55 -24.92 -10.37
C GLN A 550 1.26 -24.91 -8.88
N ARG A 551 0.15 -24.30 -8.45
CA ARG A 551 -0.27 -24.31 -7.04
C ARG A 551 -0.66 -25.71 -6.54
N ALA A 552 -1.17 -26.55 -7.42
CA ALA A 552 -1.42 -27.96 -7.12
C ALA A 552 -0.16 -28.81 -7.07
N GLY A 553 1.01 -28.23 -7.34
CA GLY A 553 2.31 -28.94 -7.33
C GLY A 553 2.55 -29.85 -8.54
N LEU A 554 1.69 -29.81 -9.57
CA LEU A 554 1.82 -30.70 -10.74
C LEU A 554 2.90 -30.21 -11.73
N ILE A 555 3.10 -28.89 -11.82
CA ILE A 555 4.08 -28.26 -12.71
C ILE A 555 4.77 -27.08 -12.02
N LYS A 556 5.94 -26.70 -12.53
CA LYS A 556 6.60 -25.43 -12.25
C LYS A 556 6.72 -24.60 -13.53
N LEU A 557 6.29 -23.35 -13.49
CA LEU A 557 6.51 -22.41 -14.58
C LEU A 557 7.95 -21.91 -14.52
N VAL A 558 8.61 -21.89 -15.66
CA VAL A 558 9.99 -21.43 -15.83
C VAL A 558 10.02 -20.36 -16.93
N PHE A 559 10.65 -19.24 -16.66
CA PHE A 559 10.85 -18.19 -17.65
C PHE A 559 12.20 -18.40 -18.34
N ALA A 560 12.18 -18.44 -19.67
CA ALA A 560 13.38 -18.48 -20.48
C ALA A 560 14.00 -17.08 -20.55
N ASP A 561 15.31 -17.05 -20.60
CA ASP A 561 16.02 -15.89 -21.10
C ASP A 561 15.66 -15.65 -22.57
N PRO A 562 15.12 -14.48 -22.94
CA PRO A 562 14.76 -14.20 -24.33
C PRO A 562 16.04 -14.05 -25.15
N LYS A 563 16.45 -15.14 -25.78
CA LYS A 563 17.54 -15.12 -26.74
C LYS A 563 17.02 -14.57 -28.06
N ILE A 564 17.07 -13.25 -28.19
CA ILE A 564 16.71 -12.59 -29.45
C ILE A 564 17.67 -13.05 -30.53
N PRO A 565 17.20 -13.50 -31.70
CA PRO A 565 18.02 -13.87 -32.84
C PRO A 565 19.00 -12.74 -33.23
N ASP A 566 20.20 -13.11 -33.68
CA ASP A 566 21.26 -12.13 -33.92
C ASP A 566 20.85 -11.11 -35.00
N ASP A 567 20.11 -11.55 -36.00
CA ASP A 567 19.56 -10.70 -37.11
C ASP A 567 18.52 -9.67 -36.59
N LEU A 568 17.83 -9.94 -35.51
CA LEU A 568 16.89 -9.01 -34.88
C LEU A 568 17.54 -8.16 -33.77
N ARG A 569 18.73 -8.54 -33.28
CA ARG A 569 19.44 -7.82 -32.21
C ARG A 569 19.98 -6.47 -32.68
N ASP A 570 20.40 -6.39 -33.92
CA ASP A 570 20.99 -5.17 -34.51
C ASP A 570 19.93 -4.09 -34.77
N ASN A 571 18.65 -4.47 -34.80
CA ASN A 571 17.53 -3.55 -35.01
C ASN A 571 16.45 -3.74 -33.93
N LEU A 572 16.79 -3.39 -32.69
CA LEU A 572 15.88 -3.40 -31.51
C LEU A 572 14.92 -2.21 -31.52
N ASP A 573 14.41 -1.85 -32.69
CA ASP A 573 13.36 -0.85 -32.82
C ASP A 573 12.01 -1.48 -32.42
N ASP A 574 11.30 -0.86 -31.43
CA ASP A 574 9.97 -1.30 -31.00
C ASP A 574 8.91 -1.24 -32.14
N ASN A 575 9.21 -0.60 -33.27
CA ASN A 575 8.39 -0.60 -34.48
C ASN A 575 8.79 -1.70 -35.48
N ASN A 576 9.85 -2.48 -35.18
CA ASN A 576 10.25 -3.58 -36.04
C ASN A 576 9.20 -4.71 -35.93
N THR A 577 8.42 -4.89 -36.99
CA THR A 577 7.35 -5.89 -37.06
C THR A 577 7.85 -7.31 -36.74
N GLN A 578 9.02 -7.69 -37.22
CA GLN A 578 9.60 -9.00 -36.96
C GLN A 578 10.01 -9.19 -35.51
N LEU A 579 10.52 -8.13 -34.88
CA LEU A 579 10.84 -8.16 -33.46
C LEU A 579 9.58 -8.25 -32.59
N ILE A 580 8.52 -7.52 -32.98
CA ILE A 580 7.21 -7.59 -32.32
C ILE A 580 6.65 -9.01 -32.44
N GLU A 581 6.61 -9.59 -33.63
CA GLU A 581 6.12 -10.95 -33.87
C GLU A 581 6.94 -11.99 -33.11
N TRP A 582 8.26 -11.79 -33.01
CA TRP A 582 9.12 -12.67 -32.22
C TRP A 582 8.79 -12.60 -30.73
N PHE A 583 8.61 -11.39 -30.19
CA PHE A 583 8.21 -11.24 -28.78
C PHE A 583 6.79 -11.76 -28.54
N GLU A 584 5.85 -11.55 -29.42
CA GLU A 584 4.51 -12.13 -29.32
C GLU A 584 4.60 -13.67 -29.28
N SER A 585 5.38 -14.25 -30.16
CA SER A 585 5.64 -15.70 -30.16
C SER A 585 6.30 -16.15 -28.86
N TYR A 586 7.29 -15.42 -28.37
CA TYR A 586 7.96 -15.72 -27.10
C TYR A 586 6.98 -15.68 -25.92
N TYR A 587 6.14 -14.64 -25.82
CA TYR A 587 5.19 -14.48 -24.72
C TYR A 587 3.99 -15.40 -24.78
N ASN A 588 3.66 -15.91 -25.96
CA ASN A 588 2.61 -16.89 -26.15
C ASN A 588 3.06 -18.31 -25.79
N HIS A 589 4.32 -18.49 -25.41
CA HIS A 589 4.86 -19.75 -24.95
C HIS A 589 5.32 -19.65 -23.48
N VAL A 590 5.04 -20.69 -22.73
CA VAL A 590 5.49 -20.85 -21.33
C VAL A 590 6.27 -22.12 -21.20
N HIS A 591 7.42 -22.06 -20.55
CA HIS A 591 8.23 -23.26 -20.27
C HIS A 591 7.77 -23.87 -18.95
N ILE A 592 7.60 -25.17 -18.94
CA ILE A 592 7.16 -25.90 -17.75
C ILE A 592 8.12 -27.02 -17.41
N ARG A 593 8.30 -27.23 -16.12
CA ARG A 593 8.88 -28.46 -15.57
C ARG A 593 7.74 -29.25 -14.91
N HIS A 594 7.57 -30.48 -15.29
CA HIS A 594 6.61 -31.33 -14.62
C HIS A 594 7.17 -31.77 -13.26
N CYS A 595 6.34 -31.80 -12.26
CA CYS A 595 6.70 -32.18 -10.89
C CYS A 595 6.04 -33.48 -10.48
N ASP A 596 5.06 -33.94 -11.25
CA ASP A 596 4.29 -35.13 -11.02
C ASP A 596 4.01 -35.84 -12.36
N ASP A 597 4.45 -37.06 -12.52
CA ASP A 597 4.31 -37.87 -13.74
C ASP A 597 2.84 -38.19 -14.07
N ALA A 598 1.95 -38.13 -13.08
CA ALA A 598 0.52 -38.36 -13.26
C ALA A 598 -0.27 -37.09 -13.67
N HIS A 599 0.39 -35.96 -13.95
CA HIS A 599 -0.25 -34.68 -14.32
C HIS A 599 -1.19 -34.76 -15.53
N TYR A 600 -1.05 -35.79 -16.38
CA TYR A 600 -1.85 -36.07 -17.58
C TYR A 600 -3.03 -37.02 -17.31
N SER A 601 -3.11 -37.59 -16.13
CA SER A 601 -4.25 -38.41 -15.69
C SER A 601 -5.39 -37.50 -15.20
N GLU A 602 -6.57 -37.63 -15.82
CA GLU A 602 -7.75 -36.84 -15.44
C GLU A 602 -8.15 -37.05 -13.98
N ALA A 603 -8.14 -38.31 -13.52
CA ALA A 603 -8.45 -38.64 -12.13
C ALA A 603 -7.47 -38.00 -11.15
N HIS A 604 -6.19 -38.04 -11.45
CA HIS A 604 -5.15 -37.42 -10.64
C HIS A 604 -5.23 -35.90 -10.66
N TRP A 605 -5.43 -35.32 -11.84
CA TRP A 605 -5.63 -33.87 -12.03
C TRP A 605 -6.84 -33.39 -11.23
N ASN A 606 -7.97 -34.07 -11.35
CA ASN A 606 -9.19 -33.74 -10.60
C ASN A 606 -8.96 -33.80 -9.09
N THR A 607 -8.20 -34.76 -8.59
CA THR A 607 -7.92 -34.88 -7.16
C THR A 607 -7.06 -33.73 -6.63
N HIS A 608 -5.99 -33.39 -7.33
CA HIS A 608 -5.03 -32.39 -6.86
C HIS A 608 -5.47 -30.95 -7.16
N VAL A 609 -5.89 -30.69 -8.40
CA VAL A 609 -6.31 -29.35 -8.81
C VAL A 609 -7.66 -28.97 -8.20
N GLU A 610 -8.60 -29.92 -8.10
CA GLU A 610 -9.90 -29.66 -7.47
C GLU A 610 -9.75 -29.33 -5.99
N LYS A 611 -8.82 -29.95 -5.28
CA LYS A 611 -8.54 -29.62 -3.88
C LYS A 611 -8.14 -28.15 -3.72
N ILE A 612 -7.22 -27.64 -4.55
CA ILE A 612 -6.79 -26.25 -4.53
C ILE A 612 -7.94 -25.34 -4.95
N ARG A 613 -8.62 -25.68 -6.04
CA ARG A 613 -9.79 -24.94 -6.53
C ARG A 613 -10.90 -24.83 -5.48
N GLN A 614 -11.23 -25.92 -4.80
CA GLN A 614 -12.22 -25.90 -3.72
C GLN A 614 -11.78 -25.05 -2.54
N SER A 615 -10.50 -25.10 -2.18
CA SER A 615 -9.94 -24.23 -1.13
C SER A 615 -10.13 -22.76 -1.50
N GLU A 616 -9.79 -22.36 -2.73
CA GLU A 616 -9.99 -21.00 -3.21
C GLU A 616 -11.48 -20.61 -3.23
N LEU A 617 -12.32 -21.50 -3.74
CA LEU A 617 -13.75 -21.29 -3.80
C LEU A 617 -14.37 -21.13 -2.40
N ASN A 618 -13.93 -21.95 -1.45
CA ASN A 618 -14.38 -21.88 -0.07
C ASN A 618 -13.92 -20.58 0.60
N ASN A 619 -12.70 -20.14 0.37
CA ASN A 619 -12.19 -18.87 0.90
C ASN A 619 -13.01 -17.69 0.37
N ARG A 620 -13.33 -17.68 -0.93
CA ARG A 620 -14.17 -16.64 -1.54
C ARG A 620 -15.58 -16.65 -1.03
N ARG A 621 -16.19 -17.85 -0.97
CA ARG A 621 -17.53 -18.02 -0.40
C ARG A 621 -17.56 -17.56 1.06
N ALA A 622 -16.55 -17.91 1.84
CA ALA A 622 -16.43 -17.46 3.23
C ALA A 622 -16.35 -15.93 3.33
N ALA A 623 -15.52 -15.27 2.51
CA ALA A 623 -15.43 -13.82 2.49
C ALA A 623 -16.74 -13.14 2.04
N PHE A 624 -17.45 -13.72 1.07
CA PHE A 624 -18.78 -13.27 0.68
C PHE A 624 -19.84 -13.53 1.76
N THR A 625 -19.82 -14.71 2.39
CA THR A 625 -20.74 -15.05 3.48
C THR A 625 -20.61 -14.10 4.66
N VAL A 626 -19.41 -13.65 4.99
CA VAL A 626 -19.20 -12.63 6.03
C VAL A 626 -19.92 -11.32 5.65
N MET A 627 -19.85 -10.92 4.39
CA MET A 627 -20.55 -9.74 3.87
C MET A 627 -22.07 -9.92 3.93
N GLU A 628 -22.59 -11.06 3.43
CA GLU A 628 -24.01 -11.42 3.44
C GLU A 628 -24.57 -11.40 4.86
N MET A 629 -23.92 -12.09 5.79
CA MET A 629 -24.33 -12.13 7.22
C MET A 629 -24.36 -10.75 7.87
N TRP A 630 -23.43 -9.86 7.51
CA TRP A 630 -23.43 -8.50 8.04
C TRP A 630 -24.53 -7.64 7.42
N LEU A 631 -24.83 -7.81 6.13
CA LEU A 631 -25.90 -7.07 5.46
C LEU A 631 -27.29 -7.51 5.96
N GLU A 632 -27.47 -8.80 6.31
CA GLU A 632 -28.71 -9.31 6.90
C GLU A 632 -28.90 -8.83 8.35
N ASP A 633 -27.82 -8.63 9.10
CA ASP A 633 -27.85 -8.15 10.48
C ASP A 633 -26.80 -7.05 10.70
N PRO A 634 -27.03 -5.81 10.24
CA PRO A 634 -26.11 -4.68 10.45
C PRO A 634 -25.95 -4.28 11.93
N GLY A 635 -26.77 -4.82 12.84
CA GLY A 635 -26.65 -4.69 14.29
C GLY A 635 -25.40 -5.36 14.88
N LYS A 636 -24.75 -6.26 14.13
CA LYS A 636 -23.43 -6.80 14.49
C LYS A 636 -22.34 -5.74 14.24
N PRO A 637 -21.43 -5.50 15.21
CA PRO A 637 -20.36 -4.52 15.05
C PRO A 637 -19.42 -4.90 13.91
N LEU A 638 -19.44 -4.13 12.80
CA LEU A 638 -18.56 -4.34 11.66
C LEU A 638 -17.08 -4.35 12.05
N CYS A 639 -16.68 -3.49 12.97
CA CYS A 639 -15.31 -3.43 13.46
C CYS A 639 -14.83 -4.77 14.07
N LYS A 640 -15.70 -5.50 14.78
CA LYS A 640 -15.39 -6.83 15.32
C LYS A 640 -15.32 -7.89 14.22
N ILE A 641 -16.19 -7.80 13.22
CA ILE A 641 -16.18 -8.68 12.06
C ILE A 641 -14.86 -8.51 11.29
N LEU A 642 -14.47 -7.27 11.00
CA LEU A 642 -13.21 -6.97 10.31
C LEU A 642 -11.99 -7.37 11.14
N GLN A 643 -12.01 -7.14 12.46
CA GLN A 643 -10.93 -7.55 13.36
C GLN A 643 -10.68 -9.06 13.26
N LYS A 644 -11.75 -9.86 13.31
CA LYS A 644 -11.67 -11.32 13.16
C LYS A 644 -11.27 -11.76 11.75
N PHE A 645 -11.74 -11.06 10.72
CA PHE A 645 -11.42 -11.38 9.33
C PHE A 645 -9.94 -11.20 9.01
N TYR A 646 -9.30 -10.16 9.58
CA TYR A 646 -7.88 -9.87 9.40
C TYR A 646 -6.98 -10.41 10.52
N GLU A 647 -7.51 -11.22 11.41
CA GLU A 647 -6.73 -11.88 12.47
C GLU A 647 -5.74 -12.88 11.87
N TYR A 648 -4.49 -12.78 12.28
CA TYR A 648 -3.44 -13.70 11.87
C TYR A 648 -2.64 -14.20 13.08
N GLN A 649 -2.41 -15.51 13.20
CA GLN A 649 -1.68 -16.15 14.28
C GLN A 649 -2.07 -15.66 15.70
N SER A 650 -3.37 -15.52 15.93
CA SER A 650 -3.94 -14.96 17.19
C SER A 650 -3.60 -13.48 17.43
N HIS A 651 -3.15 -12.76 16.40
CA HIS A 651 -2.91 -11.33 16.45
C HIS A 651 -3.93 -10.61 15.57
N PRO A 652 -5.03 -10.13 16.13
CA PRO A 652 -6.01 -9.33 15.43
C PRO A 652 -5.47 -7.90 15.24
N PRO A 653 -5.89 -7.17 14.19
CA PRO A 653 -5.59 -5.75 14.08
C PRO A 653 -6.12 -4.96 15.28
N GLU A 654 -5.44 -3.88 15.66
CA GLU A 654 -5.91 -2.99 16.71
C GLU A 654 -7.33 -2.49 16.40
N LEU A 655 -8.20 -2.57 17.39
CA LEU A 655 -9.61 -2.28 17.23
C LEU A 655 -9.88 -0.78 17.31
N THR A 656 -10.46 -0.24 16.25
CA THR A 656 -11.00 1.13 16.20
C THR A 656 -12.38 1.13 15.57
N CYS A 657 -13.13 2.21 15.71
CA CYS A 657 -14.41 2.36 15.05
C CYS A 657 -14.81 3.84 14.93
N GLY A 658 -14.99 4.33 13.71
CA GLY A 658 -15.54 5.65 13.42
C GLY A 658 -17.04 5.77 13.72
N GLY A 659 -17.71 4.64 13.94
CA GLY A 659 -19.14 4.54 14.19
C GLY A 659 -19.81 3.62 13.17
N CYS A 660 -19.75 2.30 13.35
CA CYS A 660 -20.50 1.35 12.54
C CYS A 660 -21.94 1.16 13.10
N PRO A 661 -22.91 0.69 12.29
CA PRO A 661 -24.31 0.55 12.73
C PRO A 661 -24.46 -0.21 14.05
N GLY A 662 -23.80 -1.36 14.16
CA GLY A 662 -23.87 -2.18 15.37
C GLY A 662 -23.23 -1.56 16.61
N CYS A 663 -22.25 -0.67 16.48
CA CYS A 663 -21.73 0.11 17.60
C CYS A 663 -22.70 1.20 18.02
N ARG A 664 -23.29 1.93 17.05
CA ARG A 664 -24.30 2.97 17.33
C ARG A 664 -25.54 2.41 18.01
N GLN A 665 -26.06 1.28 17.55
CA GLN A 665 -27.21 0.61 18.19
C GLN A 665 -26.95 0.23 19.65
N LYS A 666 -25.69 -0.04 20.01
CA LYS A 666 -25.28 -0.34 21.38
C LYS A 666 -24.92 0.89 22.19
N GLY A 667 -25.26 2.10 21.71
CA GLY A 667 -24.94 3.36 22.35
C GLY A 667 -23.43 3.67 22.43
N LYS A 668 -22.60 2.93 21.66
CA LYS A 668 -21.16 3.18 21.60
C LYS A 668 -20.89 4.21 20.52
N GLY A 669 -20.43 5.38 20.92
CA GLY A 669 -19.94 6.40 19.96
C GLY A 669 -18.71 5.90 19.20
N ALA A 670 -18.30 6.71 18.21
CA ALA A 670 -17.02 6.51 17.55
C ALA A 670 -15.88 6.53 18.57
N PHE A 671 -14.97 5.56 18.50
CA PHE A 671 -13.79 5.48 19.34
C PHE A 671 -12.54 5.33 18.49
N SER A 672 -11.51 6.02 18.89
CA SER A 672 -10.24 6.13 18.17
C SER A 672 -9.13 6.19 19.21
N PRO A 673 -8.70 5.04 19.75
CA PRO A 673 -7.53 4.98 20.61
C PRO A 673 -6.29 5.39 19.81
N THR A 674 -5.20 5.62 20.51
CA THR A 674 -3.89 5.65 19.86
C THR A 674 -3.66 4.29 19.20
N VAL A 675 -3.36 4.28 17.89
CA VAL A 675 -3.21 3.07 17.09
C VAL A 675 -1.83 2.97 16.45
N GLY A 676 -1.50 1.78 15.92
CA GLY A 676 -0.20 1.51 15.32
C GLY A 676 0.90 1.33 16.35
N THR A 677 0.55 1.00 17.59
CA THR A 677 1.49 0.73 18.69
C THR A 677 1.88 -0.74 18.79
N ASP A 678 1.02 -1.65 18.35
CA ASP A 678 1.28 -3.08 18.27
C ASP A 678 1.97 -3.42 16.95
N VAL A 679 3.29 -3.55 17.00
CA VAL A 679 4.13 -3.90 15.85
C VAL A 679 4.65 -5.31 16.04
N GLN A 680 4.47 -6.13 15.01
CA GLN A 680 4.92 -7.52 14.98
C GLN A 680 5.97 -7.70 13.89
N ILE A 681 7.06 -8.35 14.26
CA ILE A 681 8.12 -8.77 13.34
C ILE A 681 8.28 -10.29 13.51
N LEU A 682 7.94 -11.03 12.46
CA LEU A 682 8.08 -12.49 12.39
C LEU A 682 9.20 -12.83 11.43
N ARG A 683 10.04 -13.81 11.77
CA ARG A 683 11.14 -14.29 10.95
C ARG A 683 11.04 -15.80 10.80
N SER A 684 11.28 -16.32 9.60
CA SER A 684 11.28 -17.78 9.33
C SER A 684 12.49 -18.48 9.95
N GLU A 685 13.61 -17.78 10.01
CA GLU A 685 14.80 -18.28 10.68
C GLU A 685 15.13 -17.31 11.82
N PRO A 686 15.34 -17.79 13.07
CA PRO A 686 16.01 -16.97 14.05
C PRO A 686 17.38 -16.65 13.48
N LYS A 687 17.74 -15.36 13.39
CA LYS A 687 19.11 -14.96 13.05
C LYS A 687 20.08 -15.84 13.83
N LYS A 688 21.11 -16.33 13.13
CA LYS A 688 22.18 -17.24 13.58
C LYS A 688 22.40 -17.19 15.10
N LYS A 689 22.65 -18.37 15.68
CA LYS A 689 22.92 -18.60 17.12
C LYS A 689 23.40 -17.33 17.81
N ALA A 690 22.65 -16.91 18.84
CA ALA A 690 23.06 -15.84 19.73
C ALA A 690 24.56 -15.90 19.92
N LEU A 691 25.28 -14.83 19.59
CA LEU A 691 26.74 -14.73 19.79
C LEU A 691 27.11 -15.07 21.24
N PHE A 692 26.13 -15.00 22.13
CA PHE A 692 26.29 -15.17 23.57
C PHE A 692 25.12 -15.94 24.16
N VAL A 693 25.45 -16.78 25.14
CA VAL A 693 24.44 -17.47 25.94
C VAL A 693 23.92 -16.51 27.01
N GLY A 694 22.67 -16.14 26.97
CA GLY A 694 21.99 -15.27 27.93
C GLY A 694 21.38 -14.00 27.31
N ALA A 695 20.32 -13.50 27.92
CA ALA A 695 19.59 -12.32 27.39
C ALA A 695 20.35 -10.99 27.56
N GLU A 696 21.34 -10.93 28.46
CA GLU A 696 22.09 -9.72 28.76
C GLU A 696 23.58 -10.03 28.95
N LYS A 697 24.43 -9.36 28.21
CA LYS A 697 25.88 -9.42 28.34
C LYS A 697 26.41 -8.11 28.89
N LYS A 698 27.23 -8.21 29.93
CA LYS A 698 27.83 -7.08 30.64
C LYS A 698 29.29 -6.97 30.25
N VAL A 699 29.67 -5.79 29.76
CA VAL A 699 31.06 -5.45 29.36
C VAL A 699 31.50 -4.23 30.14
N TYR A 700 32.59 -4.32 30.89
CA TYR A 700 33.10 -3.19 31.65
C TYR A 700 34.41 -2.66 31.07
N TYR A 701 34.60 -1.37 31.21
CA TYR A 701 35.82 -0.68 30.81
C TYR A 701 36.36 0.20 31.94
N ASN A 702 37.65 0.53 31.87
CA ASN A 702 38.31 1.30 32.90
C ASN A 702 37.70 2.72 33.01
N GLU A 703 37.45 3.17 34.25
CA GLU A 703 36.83 4.47 34.52
C GLU A 703 37.60 5.67 34.00
N ASN A 704 38.95 5.55 33.88
CA ASN A 704 39.81 6.60 33.35
C ASN A 704 39.80 6.70 31.83
N MET A 705 39.15 5.77 31.13
CA MET A 705 39.05 5.77 29.70
C MET A 705 38.12 6.91 29.22
N LYS A 706 38.62 7.79 28.40
CA LYS A 706 37.84 8.87 27.81
C LYS A 706 36.84 8.28 26.80
N LEU A 707 35.64 8.89 26.72
CA LEU A 707 34.60 8.46 25.81
C LEU A 707 35.09 8.31 24.34
N HIS A 708 35.87 9.25 23.85
CA HIS A 708 36.48 9.18 22.51
C HIS A 708 37.36 7.92 22.34
N SER A 709 38.21 7.59 23.31
CA SER A 709 39.06 6.39 23.27
C SER A 709 38.23 5.12 23.29
N LEU A 710 37.21 5.06 24.14
CA LEU A 710 36.25 3.94 24.19
C LEU A 710 35.59 3.71 22.82
N LEU A 711 35.11 4.79 22.20
CA LEU A 711 34.41 4.67 20.92
C LEU A 711 35.35 4.29 19.77
N MET A 712 36.62 4.74 19.83
CA MET A 712 37.63 4.32 18.88
C MET A 712 37.98 2.83 18.98
N GLU A 713 38.07 2.28 20.20
CA GLU A 713 38.28 0.85 20.42
C GLU A 713 37.05 0.02 19.99
N LEU A 714 35.87 0.52 20.30
CA LEU A 714 34.62 -0.14 19.92
C LEU A 714 34.30 -0.04 18.43
N ARG A 715 34.91 0.86 17.68
CA ARG A 715 34.54 1.15 16.29
C ARG A 715 34.48 -0.09 15.39
N VAL A 716 35.51 -0.91 15.41
CA VAL A 716 35.59 -2.14 14.60
C VAL A 716 34.56 -3.16 15.05
N THR A 717 34.41 -3.29 16.38
CA THR A 717 33.48 -4.22 17.01
C THR A 717 32.01 -3.85 16.73
N LEU A 718 31.66 -2.58 16.93
CA LEU A 718 30.32 -2.07 16.59
C LEU A 718 30.04 -2.23 15.10
N ARG A 719 31.02 -1.97 14.27
CA ARG A 719 30.92 -2.20 12.83
C ARG A 719 30.59 -3.63 12.51
N SER A 720 31.29 -4.59 13.09
CA SER A 720 31.06 -6.02 12.88
C SER A 720 29.66 -6.44 13.34
N LEU A 721 29.27 -6.06 14.56
CA LEU A 721 27.95 -6.39 15.13
C LEU A 721 26.78 -5.81 14.34
N ILE A 722 26.94 -4.61 13.80
CA ILE A 722 25.91 -3.95 13.02
C ILE A 722 25.84 -4.49 11.59
N THR A 723 26.99 -4.73 10.94
CA THR A 723 27.03 -5.28 9.58
C THR A 723 26.61 -6.75 9.51
N SER A 724 26.84 -7.52 10.56
CA SER A 724 26.26 -8.88 10.68
C SER A 724 24.75 -8.86 10.86
N GLY A 725 24.16 -7.70 11.11
CA GLY A 725 22.74 -7.52 11.37
C GLY A 725 22.27 -8.12 12.69
N GLU A 726 23.17 -8.45 13.60
CA GLU A 726 22.86 -9.04 14.90
C GLU A 726 22.37 -8.00 15.89
N TYR A 727 22.97 -6.80 15.87
CA TYR A 727 22.57 -5.69 16.73
C TYR A 727 22.21 -4.46 15.91
N VAL A 728 21.02 -3.97 16.12
CA VAL A 728 20.37 -2.96 15.28
C VAL A 728 20.23 -1.64 16.00
N PHE A 729 20.19 -1.69 17.34
CA PHE A 729 19.92 -0.53 18.16
C PHE A 729 21.13 -0.20 19.02
N ILE A 730 21.49 1.09 19.05
CA ILE A 730 22.41 1.63 20.01
C ILE A 730 21.62 2.55 20.95
N ARG A 731 21.65 2.22 22.24
CA ARG A 731 21.04 3.03 23.30
C ARG A 731 22.13 3.78 24.03
N ALA A 732 22.05 5.10 24.02
CA ALA A 732 23.03 5.93 24.67
C ALA A 732 22.49 7.36 24.93
N ASP A 733 23.21 8.12 25.73
CA ASP A 733 22.92 9.54 25.92
C ASP A 733 23.41 10.39 24.77
N ARG A 734 22.86 11.61 24.65
CA ARG A 734 23.14 12.53 23.55
C ARG A 734 24.62 12.80 23.29
N PRO A 735 25.52 12.99 24.31
CA PRO A 735 26.95 13.16 24.08
C PRO A 735 27.62 11.98 23.38
N VAL A 736 27.19 10.75 23.72
CA VAL A 736 27.68 9.51 23.09
C VAL A 736 27.21 9.45 21.63
N PHE A 737 25.96 9.80 21.36
CA PHE A 737 25.46 9.84 19.99
C PHE A 737 26.21 10.80 19.08
N LEU A 738 26.46 12.02 19.54
CA LEU A 738 27.20 13.01 18.77
C LEU A 738 28.60 12.54 18.39
N GLN A 739 29.27 11.83 19.31
CA GLN A 739 30.59 11.27 19.03
C GLN A 739 30.52 10.02 18.15
N LEU A 740 29.50 9.18 18.31
CA LEU A 740 29.25 8.05 17.40
C LEU A 740 28.99 8.52 15.99
N GLU A 741 28.15 9.53 15.80
CA GLU A 741 27.88 10.12 14.50
C GLU A 741 29.16 10.59 13.81
N ASN A 742 30.04 11.23 14.50
CA ASN A 742 31.33 11.71 13.96
C ASN A 742 32.32 10.59 13.65
N ASN A 743 32.26 9.46 14.38
CA ASN A 743 33.25 8.39 14.29
C ASN A 743 32.80 7.17 13.47
N LEU A 744 31.51 7.06 13.20
CA LEU A 744 30.90 5.92 12.49
C LEU A 744 30.36 6.27 11.12
N ASP A 745 30.83 7.35 10.49
CA ASP A 745 30.32 7.86 9.21
C ASP A 745 30.19 6.80 8.09
N SER A 746 31.10 5.84 8.05
CA SER A 746 31.07 4.74 7.08
C SER A 746 30.06 3.65 7.40
N LEU A 747 29.43 3.67 8.59
CA LEU A 747 28.49 2.64 9.09
C LEU A 747 27.07 3.14 9.17
N SER A 748 26.84 4.32 8.76
CA SER A 748 25.67 5.12 9.05
C SER A 748 24.35 4.63 8.47
N HIS A 749 24.37 3.67 7.58
CA HIS A 749 23.16 3.18 6.93
C HIS A 749 22.39 2.13 7.72
N PHE A 750 23.00 1.53 8.76
CA PHE A 750 22.52 0.29 9.34
C PHE A 750 22.30 0.31 10.85
N TRP A 751 22.47 1.44 11.53
CA TRP A 751 22.23 1.53 12.95
C TRP A 751 21.11 2.51 13.32
N SER A 752 20.41 2.20 14.37
CA SER A 752 19.33 3.00 14.95
C SER A 752 19.68 3.45 16.35
N ALA A 753 19.56 4.75 16.60
CA ALA A 753 19.86 5.34 17.89
C ALA A 753 18.61 5.45 18.76
N GLN A 754 18.75 5.13 20.05
CA GLN A 754 17.69 5.32 21.04
C GLN A 754 18.23 6.06 22.26
N LYS A 755 17.41 6.97 22.84
CA LYS A 755 17.71 7.62 24.12
C LYS A 755 17.65 6.57 25.23
N MET A 756 18.42 6.80 26.33
CA MET A 756 18.39 5.91 27.51
C MET A 756 16.97 5.67 28.04
N THR A 757 16.16 6.70 28.06
CA THR A 757 14.77 6.67 28.56
C THR A 757 13.74 6.19 27.56
N ALA A 758 14.14 5.83 26.33
CA ALA A 758 13.21 5.35 25.32
C ALA A 758 12.62 3.99 25.72
N PRO A 759 11.40 3.62 25.25
CA PRO A 759 10.86 2.28 25.45
C PRO A 759 11.80 1.16 25.00
N ALA A 760 11.51 -0.08 25.37
CA ALA A 760 12.28 -1.24 24.92
C ALA A 760 12.38 -1.28 23.39
N SER A 761 13.55 -1.68 22.88
CA SER A 761 13.78 -1.85 21.45
C SER A 761 13.10 -3.12 20.92
N ASP A 762 12.79 -3.10 19.63
CA ASP A 762 12.16 -4.23 18.93
C ASP A 762 13.17 -5.26 18.41
N GLY A 763 14.38 -5.20 18.88
CA GLY A 763 15.46 -6.11 18.51
C GLY A 763 16.65 -6.02 19.47
N PRO A 764 17.73 -6.79 19.20
CA PRO A 764 18.95 -6.76 20.00
C PRO A 764 19.56 -5.37 20.05
N GLU A 765 19.99 -4.92 21.23
CA GLU A 765 20.50 -3.58 21.46
C GLU A 765 21.89 -3.57 22.13
N ILE A 766 22.67 -2.55 21.82
CA ILE A 766 23.93 -2.23 22.51
C ILE A 766 23.68 -0.96 23.33
N VAL A 767 23.88 -1.05 24.62
CA VAL A 767 23.77 0.09 25.55
C VAL A 767 25.17 0.59 25.87
N ILE A 768 25.44 1.86 25.65
CA ILE A 768 26.75 2.49 25.95
C ILE A 768 26.54 3.55 27.03
N ILE A 769 27.10 3.30 28.20
CA ILE A 769 27.05 4.19 29.36
C ILE A 769 28.41 4.91 29.44
N PRO A 770 28.47 6.24 29.41
CA PRO A 770 29.74 6.97 29.48
C PRO A 770 30.31 7.00 30.89
N ASN A 771 31.61 7.23 31.01
CA ASN A 771 32.32 7.35 32.30
C ASN A 771 31.85 8.56 33.15
N THR A 772 31.13 9.49 32.52
CA THR A 772 30.52 10.63 33.22
C THR A 772 29.21 10.31 33.91
N ALA A 773 28.69 9.08 33.76
CA ALA A 773 27.49 8.65 34.43
C ALA A 773 27.73 8.47 35.94
N ASN A 774 26.89 9.01 36.79
CA ASN A 774 26.98 8.93 38.23
C ASN A 774 26.24 7.69 38.80
N ALA A 775 25.35 7.11 38.06
CA ALA A 775 24.57 5.94 38.42
C ALA A 775 24.23 5.09 37.19
N PHE A 776 23.99 3.80 37.44
CA PHE A 776 23.52 2.90 36.39
C PHE A 776 22.09 3.31 35.99
N PRO A 777 21.81 3.52 34.70
CA PRO A 777 20.49 3.98 34.25
C PRO A 777 19.42 2.89 34.44
N ASP A 778 18.18 3.31 34.68
CA ASP A 778 17.04 2.43 34.61
C ASP A 778 16.73 2.07 33.15
N LEU A 779 17.01 0.81 32.80
CA LEU A 779 16.83 0.31 31.43
C LEU A 779 15.49 -0.43 31.32
N PRO A 780 14.73 -0.21 30.27
CA PRO A 780 13.46 -0.89 30.07
C PRO A 780 13.68 -2.39 29.88
N MET A 781 12.77 -3.20 30.37
CA MET A 781 12.79 -4.66 30.16
C MET A 781 12.70 -4.96 28.65
N THR A 782 13.54 -5.86 28.17
CA THR A 782 13.52 -6.31 26.77
C THR A 782 13.50 -7.84 26.70
N ARG A 783 12.88 -8.39 25.67
CA ARG A 783 12.92 -9.83 25.33
C ARG A 783 14.08 -10.18 24.38
N PHE A 784 14.78 -9.19 23.90
CA PHE A 784 15.90 -9.35 22.98
C PHE A 784 17.24 -9.35 23.73
N GLU A 785 18.28 -9.80 23.04
CA GLU A 785 19.62 -9.73 23.58
C GLU A 785 20.07 -8.27 23.77
N ARG A 786 20.85 -8.07 24.82
CA ARG A 786 21.38 -6.76 25.18
C ARG A 786 22.86 -6.87 25.55
N ILE A 787 23.71 -6.05 24.94
CA ILE A 787 25.08 -5.84 25.38
C ILE A 787 25.13 -4.51 26.12
N ILE A 788 25.54 -4.51 27.37
CA ILE A 788 25.71 -3.29 28.17
C ILE A 788 27.21 -3.03 28.30
N ILE A 789 27.68 -1.88 27.82
CA ILE A 789 29.06 -1.43 27.94
C ILE A 789 29.07 -0.25 28.89
N ALA A 790 29.69 -0.41 30.06
CA ALA A 790 29.63 0.57 31.11
C ALA A 790 31.00 0.65 31.88
N PRO A 791 31.29 1.78 32.51
CA PRO A 791 32.51 1.88 33.36
C PRO A 791 32.43 0.98 34.56
N GLU A 792 33.56 0.46 35.03
CA GLU A 792 33.66 -0.49 36.11
C GLU A 792 33.20 0.03 37.48
N HIS A 793 33.30 1.34 37.71
CA HIS A 793 33.02 1.97 39.02
C HIS A 793 31.55 2.11 39.38
N LEU A 794 30.65 2.00 38.40
CA LEU A 794 29.23 2.21 38.63
C LEU A 794 28.67 1.21 39.63
N ALA A 795 27.89 1.71 40.58
CA ALA A 795 27.22 0.88 41.56
C ALA A 795 26.13 0.00 40.91
N ASP A 796 25.97 -1.22 41.42
CA ASP A 796 24.88 -2.10 41.01
C ASP A 796 23.51 -1.54 41.46
N PRO A 797 22.53 -1.40 40.58
CA PRO A 797 21.22 -0.86 40.95
C PRO A 797 20.51 -1.66 42.06
N GLN A 798 20.75 -2.97 42.17
CA GLN A 798 20.15 -3.85 43.19
C GLN A 798 21.01 -3.95 44.43
N PHE A 799 22.32 -3.80 44.29
CA PHE A 799 23.31 -3.92 45.37
C PHE A 799 24.26 -2.72 45.38
N PRO A 800 23.85 -1.53 45.87
CA PRO A 800 24.61 -0.28 45.75
C PRO A 800 26.00 -0.26 46.38
N HIS A 801 26.31 -1.22 47.26
CA HIS A 801 27.63 -1.40 47.86
C HIS A 801 28.63 -2.22 47.02
N ARG A 802 28.20 -2.71 45.84
CA ARG A 802 29.03 -3.44 44.92
C ARG A 802 29.05 -2.73 43.55
N THR A 803 30.14 -2.90 42.82
CA THR A 803 30.13 -2.47 41.42
C THR A 803 29.24 -3.43 40.60
N TRP A 804 28.57 -2.90 39.62
CA TRP A 804 27.66 -3.67 38.77
C TRP A 804 28.38 -4.81 38.02
N CYS A 805 29.68 -4.63 37.66
CA CYS A 805 30.50 -5.67 37.03
C CYS A 805 30.85 -6.82 38.00
N ALA A 806 31.03 -6.53 39.29
CA ALA A 806 31.31 -7.54 40.31
C ALA A 806 30.06 -8.35 40.71
N SER A 807 28.89 -7.79 40.52
CA SER A 807 27.62 -8.47 40.79
C SER A 807 27.22 -9.47 39.69
N ALA A 808 27.89 -9.44 38.54
CA ALA A 808 27.56 -10.25 37.39
C ALA A 808 28.54 -11.39 37.20
N ALA A 809 28.10 -12.64 37.34
CA ALA A 809 28.94 -13.84 37.20
C ALA A 809 29.66 -13.97 35.85
N ASN A 810 29.22 -13.22 34.79
CA ASN A 810 29.71 -13.30 33.41
C ASN A 810 30.08 -11.94 32.82
N ALA A 811 30.49 -10.97 33.67
CA ALA A 811 30.94 -9.68 33.15
C ALA A 811 32.33 -9.84 32.50
N LEU A 812 32.53 -9.28 31.31
CA LEU A 812 33.79 -9.31 30.59
C LEU A 812 34.45 -7.93 30.57
N SER A 813 35.78 -7.90 30.65
CA SER A 813 36.49 -6.66 30.31
C SER A 813 36.34 -6.34 28.83
N LEU A 814 36.40 -5.06 28.48
CA LEU A 814 36.29 -4.60 27.09
C LEU A 814 37.29 -5.32 26.17
N ASP A 815 38.54 -5.46 26.61
CA ASP A 815 39.58 -6.16 25.84
C ASP A 815 39.24 -7.63 25.56
N THR A 816 38.71 -8.30 26.56
CA THR A 816 38.30 -9.72 26.44
C THR A 816 37.12 -9.83 25.47
N PHE A 817 36.16 -8.91 25.57
CA PHE A 817 34.99 -8.88 24.68
C PHE A 817 35.41 -8.63 23.22
N ILE A 818 36.29 -7.67 22.95
CA ILE A 818 36.80 -7.38 21.62
C ILE A 818 37.51 -8.59 21.02
N ARG A 819 38.38 -9.26 21.80
CA ARG A 819 39.09 -10.48 21.37
C ARG A 819 38.15 -11.62 21.03
N GLN A 820 37.12 -11.87 21.87
CA GLN A 820 36.12 -12.91 21.62
C GLN A 820 35.40 -12.70 20.28
N LEU A 821 35.02 -11.46 19.97
CA LEU A 821 34.36 -11.14 18.70
C LEU A 821 35.27 -11.26 17.48
N GLN A 822 36.56 -10.95 17.62
CA GLN A 822 37.51 -11.16 16.53
C GLN A 822 37.72 -12.65 16.21
N HIS A 823 37.65 -13.53 17.20
CA HIS A 823 37.76 -14.98 17.00
C HIS A 823 36.49 -15.64 16.40
N VAL A 824 35.35 -15.01 16.54
CA VAL A 824 34.08 -15.52 15.95
C VAL A 824 33.93 -15.12 14.49
N ASN A 825 34.59 -14.05 14.06
CA ASN A 825 34.54 -13.54 12.69
C ASN A 825 35.65 -14.08 11.76
N ASN A 826 36.64 -14.80 12.30
CA ASN A 826 37.61 -15.60 11.57
C ASN A 826 37.20 -17.06 11.51
#